data_06266ffc4304fdfd66604fe6dd36fee5
#
_entry.id   06266ffc4304fdfd66604fe6dd36fee5
#
_cell.length_a   1.000
_cell.length_b   1.000
_cell.length_c   1.000
_cell.angle_alpha   90.00
_cell.angle_beta   90.00
_cell.angle_gamma   90.00
#
_symmetry.space_group_name_H-M   'P 1'
#
loop_
_entity.id
_entity.type
_entity.pdbx_description
1 polymer ?
#
loop_
_entity_poly.entity_id
_entity_poly.type
_entity_poly.pdbx_seq_one_letter_code
_entity_poly.pdbx_strand_id
1 'polypeptide(L)'
;MSEVPTLINDLALILIVAGAVTLIFKYLKQPLVLGYVVAGFIVSPHMPYTMSVIDNSDIQTWADIGVMFLLFSLGLDFSFKKIVKMGISPVITTCTIIFSMMTLGIVVGHAFGWNRMDCIFLGGMLAMSSTTIIYKAFTDMGLRQQKFAAPVMSVLILEDVLAIVMMVVLSSMASGNNPDGGEMIGSVLKIGFFLVLWFVIGIFVVPLFLRKTRKVINNETLLIVSLGLCCLMAVVSTKVGFSSAFGAFVMGSILAETIEADKIERLVAPVKDLFGAIFFVSVGMLVDPAILVQYALPICVLVMTILVGQAVFGTFGFLIGGQSLKSAMRCGFSMAQIGEFSFIIASLGLSLHVTGGFLYPVVVAVSVITTFLTPYMIRFSVPCYGILERRLPKTWIRALNNITLSHPSSVPQSNWHSLIAQMARITVVYSILSIAAIALMFTVFLPFIRSLMPGMHWWANGICGLLTVAFIAPFLRAMVMKKNHSEEFRALWNESRSNRLPLLVTILVRLFIAAAFIFYICNFLTRFTNALMLTIALVAVGVMILSRRLKRQSILMERMFVQNLRSRDIEQQVLGLKKPLYEGHLLDRDIHISEIDIPEDSRWAGLCLADLRLSNRFGVHVSSILRGHQRLNIPGGDSIVFPGDRLQVIGSDAQLAALHAAVVGETVPADPDIEKREMRLAQIVIDKHSPFVGRTMAETGIRERFSCMVVGREEGKVNLSMVSPNYRFRLGDIVWIVGEQEAVKHLSNVNSGEGTK
;
A
#
# COMPACT_ATOMS: atom_id res chain seq x y z
N MET A 1 3.13 -53.02 10.07
CA MET A 1 3.68 -51.65 10.13
C MET A 1 2.65 -50.74 9.50
N SER A 2 2.11 -49.81 10.23
CA SER A 2 1.20 -48.79 9.64
C SER A 2 2.01 -47.97 8.66
N GLU A 3 1.72 -48.07 7.37
CA GLU A 3 2.32 -47.18 6.35
C GLU A 3 1.92 -45.76 6.71
N VAL A 4 2.93 -44.88 6.72
CA VAL A 4 2.70 -43.43 6.92
C VAL A 4 1.86 -42.94 5.74
N PRO A 5 0.77 -42.17 5.96
CA PRO A 5 -0.04 -41.65 4.88
C PRO A 5 0.86 -40.91 3.83
N THR A 6 0.59 -41.12 2.55
CA THR A 6 1.34 -40.52 1.44
C THR A 6 1.50 -39.00 1.59
N LEU A 7 0.47 -38.32 2.04
CA LEU A 7 0.46 -36.90 2.32
C LEU A 7 1.58 -36.46 3.30
N ILE A 8 1.83 -37.23 4.37
CA ILE A 8 2.86 -36.92 5.35
C ILE A 8 4.25 -37.10 4.74
N ASN A 9 4.46 -38.15 3.94
CA ASN A 9 5.73 -38.38 3.24
C ASN A 9 6.03 -37.26 2.26
N ASP A 10 5.05 -36.87 1.46
CA ASP A 10 5.17 -35.80 0.48
C ASP A 10 5.42 -34.45 1.15
N LEU A 11 4.71 -34.13 2.23
CA LEU A 11 4.92 -32.92 3.01
C LEU A 11 6.31 -32.88 3.66
N ALA A 12 6.77 -34.01 4.20
CA ALA A 12 8.12 -34.12 4.77
C ALA A 12 9.20 -33.89 3.71
N LEU A 13 9.06 -34.49 2.55
CA LEU A 13 9.97 -34.31 1.43
C LEU A 13 10.04 -32.82 1.00
N ILE A 14 8.86 -32.20 0.79
CA ILE A 14 8.74 -30.79 0.41
C ILE A 14 9.44 -29.88 1.43
N LEU A 15 9.13 -30.06 2.72
CA LEU A 15 9.66 -29.18 3.77
C LEU A 15 11.17 -29.36 3.97
N ILE A 16 11.69 -30.58 3.89
CA ILE A 16 13.13 -30.87 4.01
C ILE A 16 13.90 -30.23 2.84
N VAL A 17 13.45 -30.46 1.60
CA VAL A 17 14.14 -29.93 0.43
C VAL A 17 13.99 -28.42 0.36
N ALA A 18 12.81 -27.88 0.63
CA ALA A 18 12.60 -26.44 0.71
C ALA A 18 13.52 -25.80 1.77
N GLY A 19 13.62 -26.40 2.94
CA GLY A 19 14.51 -25.92 4.01
C GLY A 19 15.98 -25.93 3.59
N ALA A 20 16.47 -27.02 3.00
CA ALA A 20 17.84 -27.12 2.54
C ALA A 20 18.18 -26.10 1.43
N VAL A 21 17.33 -26.01 0.40
CA VAL A 21 17.53 -25.09 -0.74
C VAL A 21 17.44 -23.63 -0.29
N THR A 22 16.50 -23.30 0.58
CA THR A 22 16.36 -21.92 1.07
C THR A 22 17.52 -21.47 1.94
N LEU A 23 18.14 -22.38 2.71
CA LEU A 23 19.39 -22.09 3.43
C LEU A 23 20.53 -21.72 2.45
N ILE A 24 20.64 -22.44 1.34
CA ILE A 24 21.63 -22.14 0.30
C ILE A 24 21.32 -20.77 -0.33
N PHE A 25 20.08 -20.50 -0.68
CA PHE A 25 19.68 -19.22 -1.28
C PHE A 25 19.87 -18.04 -0.32
N LYS A 26 19.63 -18.23 0.98
CA LYS A 26 19.93 -17.23 2.01
C LYS A 26 21.43 -16.96 2.11
N TYR A 27 22.28 -17.99 2.05
CA TYR A 27 23.72 -17.84 2.01
C TYR A 27 24.19 -17.07 0.76
N LEU A 28 23.57 -17.35 -0.39
CA LEU A 28 23.82 -16.66 -1.66
C LEU A 28 23.19 -15.26 -1.73
N LYS A 29 22.51 -14.80 -0.67
CA LYS A 29 21.77 -13.52 -0.60
C LYS A 29 20.69 -13.38 -1.69
N GLN A 30 20.13 -14.49 -2.14
CA GLN A 30 19.04 -14.52 -3.14
C GLN A 30 17.66 -14.50 -2.45
N PRO A 31 16.59 -14.10 -3.17
CA PRO A 31 15.22 -14.15 -2.65
C PRO A 31 14.81 -15.59 -2.30
N LEU A 32 14.16 -15.76 -1.11
CA LEU A 32 13.74 -17.08 -0.63
C LEU A 32 12.70 -17.73 -1.54
N VAL A 33 11.85 -16.93 -2.18
CA VAL A 33 10.84 -17.39 -3.14
C VAL A 33 11.46 -18.19 -4.28
N LEU A 34 12.60 -17.72 -4.82
CA LEU A 34 13.34 -18.48 -5.83
C LEU A 34 13.84 -19.82 -5.28
N GLY A 35 14.29 -19.85 -4.03
CA GLY A 35 14.68 -21.10 -3.37
C GLY A 35 13.54 -22.10 -3.28
N TYR A 36 12.33 -21.65 -2.95
CA TYR A 36 11.15 -22.53 -2.92
C TYR A 36 10.79 -23.08 -4.29
N VAL A 37 10.81 -22.24 -5.33
CA VAL A 37 10.53 -22.68 -6.72
C VAL A 37 11.58 -23.70 -7.18
N VAL A 38 12.87 -23.45 -6.90
CA VAL A 38 13.94 -24.41 -7.23
C VAL A 38 13.81 -25.70 -6.43
N ALA A 39 13.45 -25.63 -5.14
CA ALA A 39 13.16 -26.82 -4.34
C ALA A 39 12.04 -27.65 -4.96
N GLY A 40 10.95 -27.00 -5.40
CA GLY A 40 9.84 -27.64 -6.10
C GLY A 40 10.26 -28.31 -7.40
N PHE A 41 11.09 -27.65 -8.19
CA PHE A 41 11.66 -28.24 -9.41
C PHE A 41 12.48 -29.52 -9.11
N ILE A 42 13.24 -29.53 -8.01
CA ILE A 42 14.03 -30.71 -7.59
C ILE A 42 13.13 -31.88 -7.19
N VAL A 43 12.02 -31.64 -6.48
CA VAL A 43 11.10 -32.71 -6.02
C VAL A 43 9.96 -33.00 -7.01
N SER A 44 10.04 -32.41 -8.20
CA SER A 44 9.04 -32.56 -9.26
C SER A 44 8.94 -34.02 -9.74
N PRO A 45 7.73 -34.54 -10.00
CA PRO A 45 7.54 -35.85 -10.65
C PRO A 45 8.16 -35.93 -12.03
N HIS A 46 8.46 -34.79 -12.67
CA HIS A 46 9.10 -34.70 -14.00
C HIS A 46 10.63 -34.88 -13.97
N MET A 47 11.22 -34.94 -12.75
CA MET A 47 12.65 -35.15 -12.56
C MET A 47 12.99 -36.63 -12.36
N PRO A 48 13.68 -37.29 -13.29
CA PRO A 48 13.90 -38.76 -13.28
C PRO A 48 14.91 -39.23 -12.23
N TYR A 49 15.68 -38.34 -11.59
CA TYR A 49 16.82 -38.70 -10.71
C TYR A 49 16.64 -38.32 -9.24
N THR A 50 15.53 -37.69 -8.86
CA THR A 50 15.28 -37.23 -7.50
C THR A 50 14.07 -37.93 -6.89
N MET A 51 13.99 -37.95 -5.53
CA MET A 51 12.77 -38.37 -4.84
C MET A 51 11.67 -37.40 -5.24
N SER A 52 10.56 -37.92 -5.75
CA SER A 52 9.43 -37.14 -6.22
C SER A 52 8.21 -37.34 -5.32
N VAL A 53 7.35 -36.34 -5.31
CA VAL A 53 6.02 -36.37 -4.66
C VAL A 53 5.14 -37.43 -5.34
N ILE A 54 4.38 -38.18 -4.55
CA ILE A 54 3.55 -39.29 -4.99
C ILE A 54 2.17 -38.81 -5.43
N ASP A 55 1.54 -37.91 -4.67
CA ASP A 55 0.19 -37.40 -4.94
C ASP A 55 0.17 -35.87 -5.16
N ASN A 56 0.04 -35.48 -6.43
CA ASN A 56 -0.02 -34.08 -6.82
C ASN A 56 -1.34 -33.38 -6.42
N SER A 57 -2.45 -34.11 -6.25
CA SER A 57 -3.76 -33.51 -5.97
C SER A 57 -3.83 -32.95 -4.54
N ASP A 58 -3.23 -33.67 -3.61
CA ASP A 58 -3.15 -33.21 -2.21
C ASP A 58 -2.25 -31.96 -2.09
N ILE A 59 -1.12 -31.96 -2.79
CA ILE A 59 -0.20 -30.82 -2.80
C ILE A 59 -0.84 -29.59 -3.43
N GLN A 60 -1.62 -29.78 -4.50
CA GLN A 60 -2.36 -28.66 -5.12
C GLN A 60 -3.40 -28.06 -4.17
N THR A 61 -4.10 -28.89 -3.40
CA THR A 61 -5.03 -28.41 -2.35
C THR A 61 -4.30 -27.58 -1.29
N TRP A 62 -3.11 -28.01 -0.84
CA TRP A 62 -2.29 -27.24 0.10
C TRP A 62 -1.76 -25.96 -0.50
N ALA A 63 -1.41 -25.98 -1.80
CA ALA A 63 -0.99 -24.80 -2.53
C ALA A 63 -2.12 -23.76 -2.63
N ASP A 64 -3.34 -24.18 -2.90
CA ASP A 64 -4.53 -23.30 -2.94
C ASP A 64 -4.79 -22.66 -1.57
N ILE A 65 -4.63 -23.42 -0.48
CA ILE A 65 -4.66 -22.88 0.88
C ILE A 65 -3.53 -21.86 1.09
N GLY A 66 -2.35 -22.14 0.53
CA GLY A 66 -1.20 -21.24 0.56
C GLY A 66 -1.50 -19.89 -0.11
N VAL A 67 -2.07 -19.93 -1.32
CA VAL A 67 -2.50 -18.70 -2.02
C VAL A 67 -3.54 -17.94 -1.20
N MET A 68 -4.50 -18.66 -0.60
CA MET A 68 -5.55 -18.04 0.20
C MET A 68 -4.97 -17.29 1.41
N PHE A 69 -4.04 -17.88 2.17
CA PHE A 69 -3.41 -17.21 3.31
C PHE A 69 -2.43 -16.13 2.89
N LEU A 70 -1.77 -16.28 1.75
CA LEU A 70 -0.89 -15.25 1.20
C LEU A 70 -1.69 -14.00 0.84
N LEU A 71 -2.82 -14.15 0.13
CA LEU A 71 -3.70 -13.05 -0.23
C LEU A 71 -4.45 -12.49 0.99
N PHE A 72 -4.78 -13.29 1.97
CA PHE A 72 -5.31 -12.83 3.25
C PHE A 72 -4.33 -11.89 3.96
N SER A 73 -3.05 -12.29 4.05
CA SER A 73 -1.99 -11.46 4.65
C SER A 73 -1.77 -10.17 3.85
N LEU A 74 -1.77 -10.25 2.52
CA LEU A 74 -1.71 -9.07 1.67
C LEU A 74 -2.89 -8.14 1.93
N GLY A 75 -4.09 -8.69 2.13
CA GLY A 75 -5.27 -7.93 2.54
C GLY A 75 -5.08 -7.21 3.87
N LEU A 76 -4.40 -7.84 4.86
CA LEU A 76 -4.08 -7.20 6.15
C LEU A 76 -3.12 -6.02 6.01
N ASP A 77 -2.18 -6.08 5.07
CA ASP A 77 -1.27 -4.98 4.75
C ASP A 77 -1.97 -3.84 4.00
N PHE A 78 -3.12 -4.16 3.38
CA PHE A 78 -3.86 -3.28 2.52
C PHE A 78 -4.81 -2.37 3.29
N SER A 79 -4.57 -1.05 3.24
CA SER A 79 -5.49 -0.05 3.77
C SER A 79 -6.02 0.85 2.65
N PHE A 80 -7.33 0.90 2.50
CA PHE A 80 -8.03 1.78 1.55
C PHE A 80 -7.63 3.25 1.70
N LYS A 81 -7.31 3.66 2.94
CA LYS A 81 -6.88 5.03 3.23
C LYS A 81 -5.52 5.36 2.68
N LYS A 82 -4.60 4.39 2.66
CA LYS A 82 -3.26 4.59 2.08
C LYS A 82 -3.39 4.93 0.60
N ILE A 83 -4.25 4.22 -0.15
CA ILE A 83 -4.48 4.48 -1.59
C ILE A 83 -5.06 5.86 -1.82
N VAL A 84 -6.10 6.24 -1.08
CA VAL A 84 -6.73 7.57 -1.24
C VAL A 84 -5.74 8.71 -0.94
N LYS A 85 -4.78 8.48 -0.03
CA LYS A 85 -3.73 9.46 0.31
C LYS A 85 -2.57 9.51 -0.68
N MET A 86 -2.33 8.45 -1.46
CA MET A 86 -1.24 8.40 -2.46
C MET A 86 -1.46 9.38 -3.63
N GLY A 87 -2.68 9.90 -3.81
CA GLY A 87 -3.02 10.79 -4.90
C GLY A 87 -3.24 10.07 -6.23
N ILE A 88 -3.44 10.84 -7.30
CA ILE A 88 -3.81 10.30 -8.62
C ILE A 88 -2.59 9.85 -9.44
N SER A 89 -1.40 10.37 -9.14
CA SER A 89 -0.16 10.08 -9.88
C SER A 89 0.20 8.58 -9.93
N PRO A 90 0.28 7.84 -8.80
CA PRO A 90 0.53 6.41 -8.84
C PRO A 90 -0.57 5.63 -9.58
N VAL A 91 -1.83 6.07 -9.50
CA VAL A 91 -2.95 5.41 -10.20
C VAL A 91 -2.77 5.49 -11.72
N ILE A 92 -2.48 6.69 -12.24
CA ILE A 92 -2.22 6.90 -13.68
C ILE A 92 -1.01 6.06 -14.12
N THR A 93 0.07 6.08 -13.35
CA THR A 93 1.29 5.32 -13.62
C THR A 93 0.97 3.82 -13.72
N THR A 94 0.32 3.25 -12.71
CA THR A 94 0.00 1.82 -12.65
C THR A 94 -0.94 1.40 -13.78
N CYS A 95 -2.00 2.15 -14.04
CA CYS A 95 -2.91 1.87 -15.15
C CYS A 95 -2.18 1.91 -16.50
N THR A 96 -1.27 2.86 -16.71
CA THR A 96 -0.48 2.97 -17.94
C THR A 96 0.45 1.77 -18.10
N ILE A 97 1.14 1.34 -17.05
CA ILE A 97 2.04 0.19 -17.07
C ILE A 97 1.26 -1.09 -17.37
N ILE A 98 0.19 -1.36 -16.61
CA ILE A 98 -0.62 -2.57 -16.76
C ILE A 98 -1.20 -2.64 -18.18
N PHE A 99 -1.81 -1.57 -18.67
CA PHE A 99 -2.39 -1.55 -20.02
C PHE A 99 -1.34 -1.78 -21.10
N SER A 100 -0.18 -1.13 -21.00
CA SER A 100 0.89 -1.25 -21.97
C SER A 100 1.52 -2.64 -21.97
N MET A 101 1.82 -3.19 -20.78
CA MET A 101 2.42 -4.51 -20.65
C MET A 101 1.44 -5.63 -21.02
N MET A 102 0.16 -5.47 -20.67
CA MET A 102 -0.89 -6.40 -21.08
C MET A 102 -1.02 -6.44 -22.61
N THR A 103 -1.05 -5.27 -23.25
CA THR A 103 -1.10 -5.17 -24.72
C THR A 103 0.14 -5.81 -25.36
N LEU A 104 1.32 -5.52 -24.82
CA LEU A 104 2.58 -6.10 -25.31
C LEU A 104 2.58 -7.63 -25.18
N GLY A 105 2.12 -8.17 -24.03
CA GLY A 105 2.00 -9.61 -23.82
C GLY A 105 1.04 -10.28 -24.80
N ILE A 106 -0.12 -9.66 -25.07
CA ILE A 106 -1.09 -10.14 -26.06
C ILE A 106 -0.46 -10.17 -27.47
N VAL A 107 0.25 -9.10 -27.84
CA VAL A 107 0.92 -9.02 -29.17
C VAL A 107 1.98 -10.11 -29.32
N VAL A 108 2.82 -10.30 -28.30
CA VAL A 108 3.88 -11.31 -28.32
C VAL A 108 3.29 -12.73 -28.34
N GLY A 109 2.26 -13.01 -27.54
CA GLY A 109 1.57 -14.31 -27.57
C GLY A 109 0.92 -14.60 -28.93
N HIS A 110 0.31 -13.58 -29.53
CA HIS A 110 -0.27 -13.70 -30.88
C HIS A 110 0.81 -13.94 -31.95
N ALA A 111 1.98 -13.31 -31.82
CA ALA A 111 3.10 -13.53 -32.72
C ALA A 111 3.64 -14.98 -32.66
N PHE A 112 3.49 -15.67 -31.52
CA PHE A 112 3.79 -17.10 -31.40
C PHE A 112 2.63 -18.00 -31.87
N GLY A 113 1.49 -17.45 -32.28
CA GLY A 113 0.31 -18.21 -32.69
C GLY A 113 -0.44 -18.87 -31.54
N TRP A 114 -0.31 -18.37 -30.33
CA TRP A 114 -0.99 -18.91 -29.15
C TRP A 114 -2.48 -18.56 -29.15
N ASN A 115 -3.29 -19.37 -28.44
CA ASN A 115 -4.72 -19.16 -28.35
C ASN A 115 -5.05 -17.81 -27.72
N ARG A 116 -6.23 -17.27 -28.03
CA ARG A 116 -6.68 -15.97 -27.52
C ARG A 116 -6.61 -15.88 -25.99
N MET A 117 -7.02 -16.94 -25.28
CA MET A 117 -6.99 -16.97 -23.82
C MET A 117 -5.55 -17.03 -23.29
N ASP A 118 -4.67 -17.84 -23.92
CA ASP A 118 -3.25 -17.86 -23.58
C ASP A 118 -2.61 -16.48 -23.71
N CYS A 119 -2.93 -15.73 -24.77
CA CYS A 119 -2.42 -14.37 -25.01
C CYS A 119 -2.91 -13.38 -23.94
N ILE A 120 -4.20 -13.43 -23.57
CA ILE A 120 -4.80 -12.52 -22.57
C ILE A 120 -4.21 -12.82 -21.18
N PHE A 121 -4.15 -14.09 -20.78
CA PHE A 121 -3.54 -14.50 -19.52
C PHE A 121 -2.06 -14.14 -19.48
N LEU A 122 -1.31 -14.40 -20.57
CA LEU A 122 0.09 -13.97 -20.69
C LEU A 122 0.22 -12.46 -20.46
N GLY A 123 -0.60 -11.64 -21.12
CA GLY A 123 -0.60 -10.19 -20.95
C GLY A 123 -0.80 -9.78 -19.49
N GLY A 124 -1.77 -10.41 -18.80
CA GLY A 124 -1.99 -10.22 -17.38
C GLY A 124 -0.79 -10.60 -16.51
N MET A 125 -0.13 -11.73 -16.82
CA MET A 125 1.05 -12.19 -16.09
C MET A 125 2.26 -11.25 -16.28
N LEU A 126 2.51 -10.77 -17.50
CA LEU A 126 3.63 -9.86 -17.79
C LEU A 126 3.46 -8.46 -17.19
N ALA A 127 2.24 -8.08 -16.85
CA ALA A 127 1.92 -6.78 -16.28
C ALA A 127 2.20 -6.68 -14.77
N MET A 128 2.51 -7.79 -14.09
CA MET A 128 2.63 -7.86 -12.63
C MET A 128 4.08 -7.95 -12.19
N SER A 129 4.52 -6.96 -11.40
CA SER A 129 5.85 -6.92 -10.79
C SER A 129 5.80 -7.44 -9.34
N SER A 130 6.93 -7.90 -8.77
CA SER A 130 6.99 -8.38 -7.38
C SER A 130 7.40 -7.27 -6.42
N THR A 131 6.53 -6.99 -5.48
CA THR A 131 6.79 -6.04 -4.39
C THR A 131 7.92 -6.52 -3.48
N THR A 132 7.92 -7.79 -3.12
CA THR A 132 8.90 -8.41 -2.22
C THR A 132 10.33 -8.41 -2.78
N ILE A 133 10.49 -8.73 -4.06
CA ILE A 133 11.79 -8.80 -4.72
C ILE A 133 12.40 -7.40 -4.85
N ILE A 134 11.61 -6.42 -5.29
CA ILE A 134 12.08 -5.04 -5.46
C ILE A 134 12.42 -4.42 -4.10
N TYR A 135 11.58 -4.62 -3.09
CA TYR A 135 11.84 -4.13 -1.74
C TYR A 135 13.16 -4.69 -1.18
N LYS A 136 13.38 -6.01 -1.36
CA LYS A 136 14.64 -6.66 -0.96
C LYS A 136 15.82 -6.09 -1.74
N ALA A 137 15.73 -5.98 -3.07
CA ALA A 137 16.79 -5.42 -3.89
C ALA A 137 17.14 -3.98 -3.47
N PHE A 138 16.15 -3.13 -3.17
CA PHE A 138 16.39 -1.78 -2.68
C PHE A 138 17.07 -1.76 -1.31
N THR A 139 16.70 -2.69 -0.42
CA THR A 139 17.31 -2.82 0.90
C THR A 139 18.77 -3.26 0.79
N ASP A 140 19.04 -4.33 0.02
CA ASP A 140 20.37 -4.90 -0.16
C ASP A 140 21.35 -3.94 -0.90
N MET A 141 20.81 -3.08 -1.77
CA MET A 141 21.57 -2.05 -2.50
C MET A 141 21.63 -0.69 -1.78
N GLY A 142 21.02 -0.54 -0.60
CA GLY A 142 20.97 0.73 0.13
C GLY A 142 20.16 1.85 -0.56
N LEU A 143 19.24 1.51 -1.46
CA LEU A 143 18.47 2.46 -2.27
C LEU A 143 17.14 2.87 -1.66
N ARG A 144 16.74 2.28 -0.53
CA ARG A 144 15.42 2.45 0.08
C ARG A 144 15.06 3.89 0.42
N GLN A 145 16.05 4.71 0.79
CA GLN A 145 15.82 6.11 1.17
C GLN A 145 15.91 7.08 -0.02
N GLN A 146 16.21 6.60 -1.21
CA GLN A 146 16.30 7.47 -2.39
C GLN A 146 14.93 7.90 -2.89
N LYS A 147 14.84 9.13 -3.43
CA LYS A 147 13.58 9.76 -3.88
C LYS A 147 12.76 8.93 -4.86
N PHE A 148 13.38 8.09 -5.68
CA PHE A 148 12.68 7.24 -6.65
C PHE A 148 12.08 5.96 -6.04
N ALA A 149 12.54 5.53 -4.85
CA ALA A 149 12.05 4.29 -4.24
C ALA A 149 10.57 4.42 -3.77
N ALA A 150 10.18 5.57 -3.22
CA ALA A 150 8.82 5.77 -2.74
C ALA A 150 7.75 5.72 -3.86
N PRO A 151 7.92 6.36 -5.04
CA PRO A 151 7.02 6.18 -6.18
C PRO A 151 6.91 4.73 -6.65
N VAL A 152 8.03 3.98 -6.72
CA VAL A 152 8.00 2.55 -7.10
C VAL A 152 7.15 1.76 -6.11
N MET A 153 7.39 1.92 -4.80
CA MET A 153 6.59 1.20 -3.78
C MET A 153 5.10 1.56 -3.84
N SER A 154 4.75 2.81 -4.16
CA SER A 154 3.36 3.23 -4.31
C SER A 154 2.69 2.56 -5.52
N VAL A 155 3.40 2.44 -6.63
CA VAL A 155 2.90 1.77 -7.85
C VAL A 155 2.75 0.27 -7.61
N LEU A 156 3.73 -0.38 -6.98
CA LEU A 156 3.67 -1.81 -6.66
C LEU A 156 2.48 -2.17 -5.78
N ILE A 157 2.21 -1.37 -4.74
CA ILE A 157 1.01 -1.56 -3.89
C ILE A 157 -0.28 -1.48 -4.72
N LEU A 158 -0.33 -0.59 -5.71
CA LEU A 158 -1.49 -0.48 -6.60
C LEU A 158 -1.54 -1.61 -7.63
N GLU A 159 -0.40 -2.08 -8.13
CA GLU A 159 -0.33 -3.28 -8.99
C GLU A 159 -0.91 -4.51 -8.28
N ASP A 160 -0.56 -4.73 -7.01
CA ASP A 160 -1.07 -5.85 -6.22
C ASP A 160 -2.60 -5.82 -6.12
N VAL A 161 -3.19 -4.62 -5.93
CA VAL A 161 -4.65 -4.44 -5.90
C VAL A 161 -5.28 -4.69 -7.27
N LEU A 162 -4.69 -4.13 -8.32
CA LEU A 162 -5.21 -4.30 -9.68
C LEU A 162 -5.01 -5.73 -10.18
N ALA A 163 -3.98 -6.46 -9.69
CA ALA A 163 -3.80 -7.89 -9.96
C ALA A 163 -5.00 -8.71 -9.48
N ILE A 164 -5.53 -8.39 -8.30
CA ILE A 164 -6.71 -9.07 -7.77
C ILE A 164 -7.95 -8.77 -8.61
N VAL A 165 -8.14 -7.50 -8.98
CA VAL A 165 -9.23 -7.11 -9.88
C VAL A 165 -9.09 -7.83 -11.23
N MET A 166 -7.87 -7.90 -11.76
CA MET A 166 -7.58 -8.58 -13.02
C MET A 166 -7.83 -10.08 -12.94
N MET A 167 -7.45 -10.76 -11.85
CA MET A 167 -7.78 -12.18 -11.66
C MET A 167 -9.29 -12.43 -11.73
N VAL A 168 -10.09 -11.55 -11.13
CA VAL A 168 -11.55 -11.70 -11.17
C VAL A 168 -12.10 -11.43 -12.58
N VAL A 169 -11.57 -10.45 -13.30
CA VAL A 169 -11.93 -10.19 -14.71
C VAL A 169 -11.55 -11.37 -15.58
N LEU A 170 -10.34 -11.89 -15.45
CA LEU A 170 -9.87 -13.06 -16.20
C LEU A 170 -10.71 -14.31 -15.90
N SER A 171 -11.05 -14.55 -14.64
CA SER A 171 -11.94 -15.65 -14.24
C SER A 171 -13.33 -15.51 -14.86
N SER A 172 -13.88 -14.29 -14.91
CA SER A 172 -15.18 -14.01 -15.53
C SER A 172 -15.13 -14.23 -17.06
N MET A 173 -14.05 -13.79 -17.71
CA MET A 173 -13.85 -14.02 -19.15
C MET A 173 -13.69 -15.52 -19.50
N ALA A 174 -13.06 -16.29 -18.63
CA ALA A 174 -12.87 -17.72 -18.78
C ALA A 174 -14.19 -18.51 -18.69
N SER A 175 -15.16 -18.00 -17.91
CA SER A 175 -16.45 -18.68 -17.67
C SER A 175 -17.50 -18.40 -18.75
N GLY A 176 -17.28 -17.44 -19.65
CA GLY A 176 -18.25 -16.99 -20.69
C GLY A 176 -17.84 -17.39 -22.11
N ASN A 177 -18.77 -18.03 -22.84
CA ASN A 177 -18.63 -18.23 -24.29
C ASN A 177 -18.83 -16.91 -25.03
N ASN A 178 -17.76 -16.20 -25.41
CA ASN A 178 -17.78 -14.92 -26.13
C ASN A 178 -18.58 -13.82 -25.43
N PRO A 179 -18.08 -13.20 -24.36
CA PRO A 179 -18.80 -12.15 -23.70
C PRO A 179 -18.97 -10.92 -24.61
N ASP A 180 -20.22 -10.57 -24.89
CA ASP A 180 -20.55 -9.26 -25.45
C ASP A 180 -20.03 -8.15 -24.54
N GLY A 181 -19.62 -7.01 -25.09
CA GLY A 181 -19.08 -5.90 -24.29
C GLY A 181 -19.99 -5.47 -23.12
N GLY A 182 -21.31 -5.68 -23.25
CA GLY A 182 -22.27 -5.47 -22.17
C GLY A 182 -22.15 -6.46 -21.00
N GLU A 183 -21.83 -7.73 -21.26
CA GLU A 183 -21.64 -8.74 -20.23
C GLU A 183 -20.32 -8.52 -19.45
N MET A 184 -19.27 -8.05 -20.12
CA MET A 184 -18.03 -7.65 -19.45
C MET A 184 -18.24 -6.49 -18.48
N ILE A 185 -18.96 -5.46 -18.90
CA ILE A 185 -19.33 -4.32 -18.03
C ILE A 185 -20.19 -4.81 -16.87
N GLY A 186 -21.16 -5.69 -17.12
CA GLY A 186 -21.99 -6.32 -16.10
C GLY A 186 -21.17 -7.09 -15.06
N SER A 187 -20.16 -7.85 -15.50
CA SER A 187 -19.24 -8.60 -14.61
C SER A 187 -18.41 -7.68 -13.75
N VAL A 188 -17.82 -6.62 -14.32
CA VAL A 188 -17.05 -5.61 -13.55
C VAL A 188 -17.94 -4.90 -12.53
N LEU A 189 -19.17 -4.54 -12.90
CA LEU A 189 -20.12 -3.93 -11.98
C LEU A 189 -20.54 -4.90 -10.86
N LYS A 190 -20.73 -6.18 -11.17
CA LYS A 190 -21.01 -7.24 -10.18
C LYS A 190 -19.86 -7.37 -9.18
N ILE A 191 -18.60 -7.38 -9.65
CA ILE A 191 -17.42 -7.41 -8.80
C ILE A 191 -17.39 -6.19 -7.87
N GLY A 192 -17.51 -4.99 -8.44
CA GLY A 192 -17.54 -3.74 -7.69
C GLY A 192 -18.66 -3.71 -6.64
N PHE A 193 -19.84 -4.20 -7.00
CA PHE A 193 -20.96 -4.32 -6.08
C PHE A 193 -20.65 -5.24 -4.90
N PHE A 194 -20.20 -6.49 -5.14
CA PHE A 194 -19.89 -7.43 -4.06
C PHE A 194 -18.73 -6.98 -3.22
N LEU A 195 -17.70 -6.37 -3.83
CA LEU A 195 -16.56 -5.82 -3.09
C LEU A 195 -17.02 -4.73 -2.09
N VAL A 196 -17.82 -3.78 -2.56
CA VAL A 196 -18.34 -2.71 -1.69
C VAL A 196 -19.30 -3.29 -0.63
N LEU A 197 -20.16 -4.22 -1.02
CA LEU A 197 -21.08 -4.91 -0.11
C LEU A 197 -20.34 -5.61 1.03
N TRP A 198 -19.37 -6.47 0.71
CA TRP A 198 -18.61 -7.22 1.70
C TRP A 198 -17.77 -6.31 2.57
N PHE A 199 -17.17 -5.28 1.97
CA PHE A 199 -16.39 -4.29 2.70
C PHE A 199 -17.25 -3.51 3.71
N VAL A 200 -18.44 -3.10 3.30
CA VAL A 200 -19.35 -2.35 4.18
C VAL A 200 -19.90 -3.25 5.29
N ILE A 201 -20.39 -4.44 4.96
CA ILE A 201 -20.88 -5.40 5.97
C ILE A 201 -19.74 -5.76 6.93
N GLY A 202 -18.56 -6.04 6.39
CA GLY A 202 -17.37 -6.40 7.16
C GLY A 202 -16.95 -5.30 8.15
N ILE A 203 -16.91 -4.04 7.74
CA ILE A 203 -16.59 -2.91 8.61
C ILE A 203 -17.60 -2.74 9.76
N PHE A 204 -18.86 -3.15 9.56
CA PHE A 204 -19.84 -3.10 10.65
C PHE A 204 -19.76 -4.31 11.56
N VAL A 205 -19.74 -5.51 10.99
CA VAL A 205 -19.87 -6.77 11.73
C VAL A 205 -18.56 -7.17 12.43
N VAL A 206 -17.44 -7.14 11.71
CA VAL A 206 -16.16 -7.68 12.22
C VAL A 206 -15.62 -6.87 13.40
N PRO A 207 -15.53 -5.52 13.35
CA PRO A 207 -15.06 -4.75 14.51
C PRO A 207 -16.01 -4.83 15.71
N LEU A 208 -17.34 -4.92 15.47
CA LEU A 208 -18.31 -5.09 16.54
C LEU A 208 -18.12 -6.44 17.25
N PHE A 209 -17.92 -7.51 16.47
CA PHE A 209 -17.63 -8.85 16.97
C PHE A 209 -16.33 -8.85 17.78
N LEU A 210 -15.23 -8.36 17.24
CA LEU A 210 -13.92 -8.31 17.91
C LEU A 210 -13.97 -7.46 19.19
N ARG A 211 -14.66 -6.33 19.19
CA ARG A 211 -14.84 -5.50 20.40
C ARG A 211 -15.59 -6.23 21.50
N LYS A 212 -16.68 -6.95 21.15
CA LYS A 212 -17.49 -7.67 22.13
C LYS A 212 -16.72 -8.85 22.74
N THR A 213 -15.86 -9.48 21.97
CA THR A 213 -15.08 -10.67 22.38
C THR A 213 -13.68 -10.32 22.91
N ARG A 214 -13.24 -9.07 22.85
CA ARG A 214 -11.89 -8.61 23.23
C ARG A 214 -11.44 -9.06 24.63
N LYS A 215 -12.37 -9.17 25.59
CA LYS A 215 -12.06 -9.56 26.97
C LYS A 215 -11.75 -11.06 27.12
N VAL A 216 -12.18 -11.89 26.16
CA VAL A 216 -12.08 -13.35 26.20
C VAL A 216 -11.02 -13.87 25.21
N ILE A 217 -10.72 -13.10 24.17
CA ILE A 217 -9.80 -13.48 23.09
C ILE A 217 -8.35 -13.35 23.57
N ASN A 218 -7.62 -14.46 23.59
CA ASN A 218 -6.16 -14.53 23.70
C ASN A 218 -5.50 -14.56 22.28
N ASN A 219 -4.18 -14.71 22.20
CA ASN A 219 -3.46 -14.75 20.92
C ASN A 219 -3.86 -15.95 20.06
N GLU A 220 -3.98 -17.12 20.65
CA GLU A 220 -4.37 -18.35 19.98
C GLU A 220 -5.80 -18.25 19.43
N THR A 221 -6.74 -17.82 20.26
CA THR A 221 -8.14 -17.64 19.83
C THR A 221 -8.25 -16.58 18.75
N LEU A 222 -7.46 -15.48 18.81
CA LEU A 222 -7.46 -14.44 17.79
C LEU A 222 -6.96 -14.97 16.43
N LEU A 223 -5.91 -15.79 16.44
CA LEU A 223 -5.42 -16.47 15.24
C LEU A 223 -6.50 -17.36 14.63
N ILE A 224 -7.09 -18.26 15.43
CA ILE A 224 -8.13 -19.18 14.96
C ILE A 224 -9.34 -18.42 14.40
N VAL A 225 -9.82 -17.40 15.10
CA VAL A 225 -10.94 -16.56 14.64
C VAL A 225 -10.59 -15.86 13.33
N SER A 226 -9.40 -15.29 13.20
CA SER A 226 -8.98 -14.58 11.99
C SER A 226 -8.87 -15.51 10.78
N LEU A 227 -8.30 -16.70 10.96
CA LEU A 227 -8.23 -17.72 9.91
C LEU A 227 -9.63 -18.30 9.59
N GLY A 228 -10.47 -18.48 10.60
CA GLY A 228 -11.86 -18.91 10.43
C GLY A 228 -12.68 -17.89 9.62
N LEU A 229 -12.53 -16.60 9.88
CA LEU A 229 -13.15 -15.53 9.08
C LEU A 229 -12.60 -15.50 7.66
N CYS A 230 -11.30 -15.70 7.47
CA CYS A 230 -10.67 -15.84 6.16
C CYS A 230 -11.32 -17.00 5.36
N CYS A 231 -11.38 -18.19 5.92
CA CYS A 231 -11.97 -19.37 5.29
C CYS A 231 -13.47 -19.17 5.01
N LEU A 232 -14.20 -18.57 5.95
CA LEU A 232 -15.62 -18.26 5.76
C LEU A 232 -15.84 -17.37 4.54
N MET A 233 -15.03 -16.31 4.41
CA MET A 233 -15.15 -15.38 3.29
C MET A 233 -14.69 -16.01 1.98
N ALA A 234 -13.70 -16.87 2.00
CA ALA A 234 -13.29 -17.67 0.84
C ALA A 234 -14.45 -18.55 0.34
N VAL A 235 -15.15 -19.24 1.24
CA VAL A 235 -16.34 -20.08 0.90
C VAL A 235 -17.49 -19.21 0.39
N VAL A 236 -17.76 -18.06 1.00
CA VAL A 236 -18.80 -17.14 0.53
C VAL A 236 -18.46 -16.62 -0.87
N SER A 237 -17.20 -16.27 -1.11
CA SER A 237 -16.71 -15.81 -2.40
C SER A 237 -16.93 -16.85 -3.51
N THR A 238 -16.57 -18.11 -3.27
CA THR A 238 -16.73 -19.20 -4.25
C THR A 238 -18.20 -19.49 -4.55
N LYS A 239 -19.09 -19.42 -3.56
CA LYS A 239 -20.54 -19.58 -3.77
C LYS A 239 -21.15 -18.47 -4.64
N VAL A 240 -20.55 -17.29 -4.65
CA VAL A 240 -20.99 -16.15 -5.50
C VAL A 240 -20.37 -16.20 -6.89
N GLY A 241 -19.42 -17.13 -7.13
CA GLY A 241 -18.73 -17.31 -8.42
C GLY A 241 -17.42 -16.54 -8.55
N PHE A 242 -16.80 -16.18 -7.41
CA PHE A 242 -15.44 -15.61 -7.37
C PHE A 242 -14.45 -16.63 -6.81
N SER A 243 -13.14 -16.35 -6.93
CA SER A 243 -12.12 -17.21 -6.36
C SER A 243 -12.09 -17.17 -4.82
N SER A 244 -11.67 -18.27 -4.19
CA SER A 244 -11.42 -18.35 -2.73
C SER A 244 -10.37 -17.33 -2.29
N ALA A 245 -9.35 -17.14 -3.10
CA ALA A 245 -8.26 -16.20 -2.94
C ALA A 245 -8.75 -14.73 -2.85
N PHE A 246 -9.71 -14.35 -3.69
CA PHE A 246 -10.34 -13.03 -3.63
C PHE A 246 -11.11 -12.82 -2.32
N GLY A 247 -11.89 -13.82 -1.89
CA GLY A 247 -12.58 -13.76 -0.60
C GLY A 247 -11.63 -13.57 0.58
N ALA A 248 -10.52 -14.31 0.59
CA ALA A 248 -9.49 -14.21 1.61
C ALA A 248 -8.87 -12.79 1.65
N PHE A 249 -8.53 -12.21 0.50
CA PHE A 249 -8.03 -10.84 0.41
C PHE A 249 -9.02 -9.81 0.97
N VAL A 250 -10.30 -9.92 0.60
CA VAL A 250 -11.34 -9.00 1.08
C VAL A 250 -11.46 -9.08 2.60
N MET A 251 -11.43 -10.28 3.19
CA MET A 251 -11.47 -10.43 4.65
C MET A 251 -10.23 -9.85 5.31
N GLY A 252 -9.04 -10.07 4.75
CA GLY A 252 -7.80 -9.44 5.20
C GLY A 252 -7.91 -7.92 5.22
N SER A 253 -8.42 -7.32 4.13
CA SER A 253 -8.61 -5.87 4.00
C SER A 253 -9.64 -5.31 5.01
N ILE A 254 -10.66 -6.07 5.35
CA ILE A 254 -11.63 -5.70 6.40
C ILE A 254 -10.96 -5.71 7.77
N LEU A 255 -10.19 -6.76 8.07
CA LEU A 255 -9.46 -6.89 9.34
C LEU A 255 -8.35 -5.84 9.46
N ALA A 256 -7.74 -5.39 8.35
CA ALA A 256 -6.74 -4.33 8.31
C ALA A 256 -7.21 -3.00 8.91
N GLU A 257 -8.50 -2.72 8.84
CA GLU A 257 -9.10 -1.50 9.40
C GLU A 257 -9.48 -1.66 10.89
N THR A 258 -9.31 -2.85 11.48
CA THR A 258 -9.60 -3.11 12.89
C THR A 258 -8.43 -2.73 13.80
N ILE A 259 -8.72 -2.55 15.07
CA ILE A 259 -7.71 -2.24 16.12
C ILE A 259 -6.69 -3.37 16.25
N GLU A 260 -7.13 -4.61 16.11
CA GLU A 260 -6.30 -5.81 16.28
C GLU A 260 -5.46 -6.17 15.03
N ALA A 261 -5.49 -5.34 13.98
CA ALA A 261 -4.85 -5.63 12.69
C ALA A 261 -3.35 -5.97 12.81
N ASP A 262 -2.57 -5.11 13.52
CA ASP A 262 -1.12 -5.32 13.69
C ASP A 262 -0.80 -6.60 14.49
N LYS A 263 -1.72 -7.00 15.38
CA LYS A 263 -1.60 -8.23 16.17
C LYS A 263 -1.95 -9.44 15.32
N ILE A 264 -3.04 -9.37 14.56
CA ILE A 264 -3.46 -10.43 13.62
C ILE A 264 -2.36 -10.67 12.58
N GLU A 265 -1.80 -9.62 11.98
CA GLU A 265 -0.72 -9.70 11.01
C GLU A 265 0.48 -10.50 11.55
N ARG A 266 0.94 -10.18 12.77
CA ARG A 266 2.05 -10.91 13.41
C ARG A 266 1.74 -12.37 13.70
N LEU A 267 0.49 -12.69 14.09
CA LEU A 267 0.08 -14.05 14.40
C LEU A 267 -0.11 -14.89 13.13
N VAL A 268 -0.56 -14.28 12.04
CA VAL A 268 -0.80 -14.96 10.76
C VAL A 268 0.50 -15.13 9.95
N ALA A 269 1.51 -14.26 10.16
CA ALA A 269 2.75 -14.30 9.39
C ALA A 269 3.42 -15.69 9.34
N PRO A 270 3.60 -16.45 10.44
CA PRO A 270 4.19 -17.78 10.37
C PRO A 270 3.34 -18.79 9.55
N VAL A 271 2.02 -18.67 9.62
CA VAL A 271 1.08 -19.53 8.86
C VAL A 271 1.21 -19.21 7.37
N LYS A 272 1.19 -17.93 7.02
CA LYS A 272 1.41 -17.47 5.63
C LYS A 272 2.75 -17.96 5.10
N ASP A 273 3.83 -17.85 5.89
CA ASP A 273 5.17 -18.22 5.45
C ASP A 273 5.28 -19.72 5.19
N LEU A 274 4.67 -20.56 6.05
CA LEU A 274 4.64 -22.01 5.86
C LEU A 274 3.85 -22.41 4.60
N PHE A 275 2.61 -21.96 4.49
CA PHE A 275 1.76 -22.32 3.37
C PHE A 275 2.18 -21.62 2.06
N GLY A 276 2.75 -20.43 2.16
CA GLY A 276 3.38 -19.76 1.03
C GLY A 276 4.58 -20.53 0.49
N ALA A 277 5.42 -21.10 1.35
CA ALA A 277 6.51 -21.97 0.93
C ALA A 277 5.99 -23.19 0.17
N ILE A 278 4.95 -23.87 0.70
CA ILE A 278 4.30 -25.02 0.04
C ILE A 278 3.74 -24.61 -1.33
N PHE A 279 3.09 -23.46 -1.43
CA PHE A 279 2.59 -22.93 -2.71
C PHE A 279 3.73 -22.74 -3.71
N PHE A 280 4.82 -22.06 -3.35
CA PHE A 280 5.93 -21.82 -4.29
C PHE A 280 6.67 -23.10 -4.66
N VAL A 281 6.75 -24.08 -3.75
CA VAL A 281 7.27 -25.42 -4.08
C VAL A 281 6.35 -26.10 -5.09
N SER A 282 5.03 -26.08 -4.87
CA SER A 282 4.07 -26.62 -5.85
C SER A 282 4.18 -25.95 -7.21
N VAL A 283 4.39 -24.62 -7.24
CA VAL A 283 4.69 -23.87 -8.49
C VAL A 283 5.92 -24.45 -9.20
N GLY A 284 6.99 -24.72 -8.45
CA GLY A 284 8.21 -25.32 -8.99
C GLY A 284 8.02 -26.76 -9.50
N MET A 285 7.17 -27.54 -8.83
CA MET A 285 6.89 -28.94 -9.23
C MET A 285 6.18 -29.05 -10.57
N LEU A 286 5.38 -28.06 -10.96
CA LEU A 286 4.68 -28.01 -12.24
C LEU A 286 5.62 -27.66 -13.41
N VAL A 287 6.90 -27.36 -13.16
CA VAL A 287 7.88 -27.07 -14.20
C VAL A 287 8.43 -28.35 -14.78
N ASP A 288 8.11 -28.62 -16.05
CA ASP A 288 8.65 -29.74 -16.83
C ASP A 288 9.92 -29.30 -17.60
N PRO A 289 11.10 -29.94 -17.35
CA PRO A 289 12.31 -29.66 -18.08
C PRO A 289 12.18 -29.78 -19.59
N ALA A 290 11.38 -30.73 -20.07
CA ALA A 290 11.16 -30.95 -21.50
C ALA A 290 10.45 -29.74 -22.15
N ILE A 291 9.46 -29.18 -21.46
CA ILE A 291 8.76 -27.95 -21.88
C ILE A 291 9.72 -26.76 -21.93
N LEU A 292 10.63 -26.64 -20.97
CA LEU A 292 11.61 -25.54 -20.95
C LEU A 292 12.53 -25.56 -22.16
N VAL A 293 12.98 -26.76 -22.60
CA VAL A 293 13.81 -26.91 -23.79
C VAL A 293 13.00 -26.63 -25.06
N GLN A 294 11.78 -27.14 -25.15
CA GLN A 294 10.90 -26.94 -26.30
C GLN A 294 10.53 -25.48 -26.50
N TYR A 295 10.27 -24.74 -25.40
CA TYR A 295 9.87 -23.34 -25.43
C TYR A 295 11.02 -22.38 -25.11
N ALA A 296 12.28 -22.78 -25.26
CA ALA A 296 13.45 -21.96 -24.98
C ALA A 296 13.44 -20.62 -25.73
N LEU A 297 13.06 -20.62 -27.02
CA LEU A 297 12.92 -19.39 -27.82
C LEU A 297 11.83 -18.47 -27.29
N PRO A 298 10.56 -18.89 -27.05
CA PRO A 298 9.56 -18.10 -26.38
C PRO A 298 10.02 -17.55 -25.02
N ILE A 299 10.68 -18.34 -24.17
CA ILE A 299 11.21 -17.92 -22.89
C ILE A 299 12.19 -16.75 -23.05
N CYS A 300 13.17 -16.87 -23.95
CA CYS A 300 14.15 -15.82 -24.23
C CYS A 300 13.47 -14.52 -24.72
N VAL A 301 12.51 -14.66 -25.66
CA VAL A 301 11.75 -13.49 -26.17
C VAL A 301 10.92 -12.84 -25.07
N LEU A 302 10.24 -13.62 -24.23
CA LEU A 302 9.45 -13.11 -23.12
C LEU A 302 10.33 -12.41 -22.07
N VAL A 303 11.49 -12.97 -21.73
CA VAL A 303 12.47 -12.30 -20.85
C VAL A 303 12.85 -10.94 -21.42
N MET A 304 13.22 -10.88 -22.69
CA MET A 304 13.55 -9.61 -23.34
C MET A 304 12.36 -8.66 -23.40
N THR A 305 11.16 -9.17 -23.66
CA THR A 305 9.91 -8.41 -23.66
C THR A 305 9.67 -7.75 -22.32
N ILE A 306 9.90 -8.43 -21.20
CA ILE A 306 9.73 -7.88 -19.87
C ILE A 306 10.81 -6.86 -19.55
N LEU A 307 12.08 -7.20 -19.77
CA LEU A 307 13.20 -6.30 -19.45
C LEU A 307 13.09 -4.99 -20.22
N VAL A 308 12.80 -5.06 -21.51
CA VAL A 308 12.67 -3.88 -22.38
C VAL A 308 11.31 -3.22 -22.19
N GLY A 309 10.22 -3.99 -22.14
CA GLY A 309 8.86 -3.49 -21.98
C GLY A 309 8.68 -2.70 -20.67
N GLN A 310 9.08 -3.30 -19.55
CA GLN A 310 9.01 -2.61 -18.25
C GLN A 310 9.95 -1.40 -18.18
N ALA A 311 11.18 -1.50 -18.73
CA ALA A 311 12.08 -0.36 -18.79
C ALA A 311 11.50 0.80 -19.60
N VAL A 312 10.84 0.55 -20.73
CA VAL A 312 10.25 1.57 -21.61
C VAL A 312 8.90 2.04 -21.09
N PHE A 313 7.93 1.14 -20.94
CA PHE A 313 6.57 1.49 -20.55
C PHE A 313 6.48 1.87 -19.07
N GLY A 314 7.31 1.28 -18.19
CA GLY A 314 7.48 1.72 -16.82
C GLY A 314 8.00 3.16 -16.77
N THR A 315 9.09 3.46 -17.50
CA THR A 315 9.60 4.85 -17.59
C THR A 315 8.53 5.80 -18.11
N PHE A 316 7.80 5.43 -19.14
CA PHE A 316 6.72 6.24 -19.71
C PHE A 316 5.57 6.46 -18.72
N GLY A 317 5.14 5.42 -18.01
CA GLY A 317 4.12 5.52 -16.98
C GLY A 317 4.52 6.46 -15.84
N PHE A 318 5.76 6.35 -15.35
CA PHE A 318 6.26 7.26 -14.31
C PHE A 318 6.44 8.70 -14.80
N LEU A 319 6.75 8.92 -16.07
CA LEU A 319 6.79 10.26 -16.68
C LEU A 319 5.40 10.89 -16.71
N ILE A 320 4.38 10.17 -17.18
CA ILE A 320 2.99 10.64 -17.18
C ILE A 320 2.51 10.88 -15.74
N GLY A 321 2.94 10.02 -14.80
CA GLY A 321 2.69 10.21 -13.37
C GLY A 321 3.40 11.41 -12.74
N GLY A 322 4.20 12.17 -13.49
CA GLY A 322 4.82 13.40 -13.01
C GLY A 322 6.22 13.22 -12.41
N GLN A 323 6.92 12.10 -12.66
CA GLN A 323 8.31 11.92 -12.24
C GLN A 323 9.28 12.51 -13.30
N SER A 324 10.41 13.09 -12.85
CA SER A 324 11.46 13.53 -13.76
C SER A 324 12.02 12.36 -14.57
N LEU A 325 12.52 12.61 -15.79
CA LEU A 325 13.04 11.57 -16.69
C LEU A 325 14.06 10.65 -15.99
N LYS A 326 14.99 11.23 -15.22
CA LYS A 326 15.99 10.47 -14.45
C LYS A 326 15.36 9.57 -13.40
N SER A 327 14.37 10.09 -12.65
CA SER A 327 13.63 9.32 -11.65
C SER A 327 12.77 8.25 -12.32
N ALA A 328 12.04 8.60 -13.38
CA ALA A 328 11.17 7.71 -14.12
C ALA A 328 11.92 6.50 -14.72
N MET A 329 13.10 6.73 -15.32
CA MET A 329 13.95 5.64 -15.81
C MET A 329 14.40 4.71 -14.68
N ARG A 330 14.83 5.26 -13.55
CA ARG A 330 15.21 4.43 -12.38
C ARG A 330 14.03 3.61 -11.87
N CYS A 331 12.82 4.20 -11.84
CA CYS A 331 11.61 3.51 -11.45
C CYS A 331 11.27 2.38 -12.43
N GLY A 332 11.18 2.65 -13.74
CA GLY A 332 10.79 1.65 -14.74
C GLY A 332 11.77 0.48 -14.82
N PHE A 333 13.08 0.75 -14.79
CA PHE A 333 14.10 -0.30 -14.78
C PHE A 333 14.06 -1.16 -13.50
N SER A 334 13.61 -0.59 -12.38
CA SER A 334 13.46 -1.33 -11.12
C SER A 334 12.31 -2.33 -11.16
N MET A 335 11.31 -2.12 -12.03
CA MET A 335 10.13 -2.97 -12.15
C MET A 335 10.28 -4.08 -13.22
N ALA A 336 11.45 -4.22 -13.84
CA ALA A 336 11.70 -5.12 -14.96
C ALA A 336 11.80 -6.60 -14.55
N GLN A 337 10.74 -7.15 -13.98
CA GLN A 337 10.62 -8.55 -13.55
C GLN A 337 9.16 -8.98 -13.45
N ILE A 338 8.91 -10.29 -13.39
CA ILE A 338 7.60 -10.88 -13.11
C ILE A 338 7.46 -11.19 -11.62
N GLY A 339 6.30 -10.82 -11.04
CA GLY A 339 5.97 -11.06 -9.65
C GLY A 339 5.21 -12.36 -9.37
N GLU A 340 4.98 -12.61 -8.08
CA GLU A 340 4.24 -13.78 -7.58
C GLU A 340 2.80 -13.87 -8.08
N PHE A 341 2.14 -12.73 -8.34
CA PHE A 341 0.78 -12.71 -8.89
C PHE A 341 0.69 -13.37 -10.26
N SER A 342 1.76 -13.36 -11.03
CA SER A 342 1.80 -14.03 -12.33
C SER A 342 1.64 -15.54 -12.19
N PHE A 343 2.20 -16.15 -11.13
CA PHE A 343 2.00 -17.58 -10.84
C PHE A 343 0.56 -17.86 -10.43
N ILE A 344 -0.05 -16.97 -9.65
CA ILE A 344 -1.45 -17.12 -9.24
C ILE A 344 -2.38 -16.99 -10.44
N ILE A 345 -2.12 -16.05 -11.37
CA ILE A 345 -2.86 -15.91 -12.63
C ILE A 345 -2.65 -17.14 -13.51
N ALA A 346 -1.44 -17.67 -13.61
CA ALA A 346 -1.13 -18.87 -14.36
C ALA A 346 -1.85 -20.11 -13.79
N SER A 347 -1.84 -20.27 -12.47
CA SER A 347 -2.57 -21.34 -11.77
C SER A 347 -4.08 -21.21 -11.97
N LEU A 348 -4.61 -19.99 -11.93
CA LEU A 348 -6.02 -19.72 -12.22
C LEU A 348 -6.40 -20.14 -13.64
N GLY A 349 -5.59 -19.79 -14.65
CA GLY A 349 -5.82 -20.19 -16.03
C GLY A 349 -5.81 -21.69 -16.23
N LEU A 350 -4.89 -22.37 -15.54
CA LEU A 350 -4.78 -23.84 -15.56
C LEU A 350 -6.00 -24.50 -14.87
N SER A 351 -6.40 -24.01 -13.68
CA SER A 351 -7.54 -24.55 -12.92
C SER A 351 -8.89 -24.35 -13.62
N LEU A 352 -9.01 -23.30 -14.43
CA LEU A 352 -10.18 -23.02 -15.27
C LEU A 352 -10.14 -23.75 -16.62
N HIS A 353 -9.06 -24.49 -16.91
CA HIS A 353 -8.85 -25.21 -18.17
C HIS A 353 -8.94 -24.33 -19.44
N VAL A 354 -8.58 -23.06 -19.34
CA VAL A 354 -8.65 -22.09 -20.45
C VAL A 354 -7.30 -21.74 -21.04
N THR A 355 -6.21 -22.08 -20.35
CA THR A 355 -4.83 -21.88 -20.82
C THR A 355 -4.14 -23.21 -21.12
N GLY A 356 -3.23 -23.18 -22.09
CA GLY A 356 -2.40 -24.34 -22.42
C GLY A 356 -1.45 -24.70 -21.26
N GLY A 357 -1.23 -26.01 -21.05
CA GLY A 357 -0.37 -26.51 -19.96
C GLY A 357 1.09 -26.04 -20.03
N PHE A 358 1.55 -25.59 -21.23
CA PHE A 358 2.90 -25.06 -21.44
C PHE A 358 3.10 -23.66 -20.86
N LEU A 359 2.03 -22.86 -20.75
CA LEU A 359 2.12 -21.44 -20.38
C LEU A 359 2.64 -21.26 -18.95
N TYR A 360 2.19 -22.10 -18.03
CA TYR A 360 2.58 -22.05 -16.63
C TYR A 360 4.10 -22.27 -16.44
N PRO A 361 4.72 -23.38 -16.92
CA PRO A 361 6.16 -23.58 -16.82
C PRO A 361 6.99 -22.47 -17.50
N VAL A 362 6.52 -21.97 -18.64
CA VAL A 362 7.19 -20.88 -19.36
C VAL A 362 7.24 -19.61 -18.51
N VAL A 363 6.13 -19.20 -17.92
CA VAL A 363 6.07 -17.98 -17.08
C VAL A 363 6.91 -18.14 -15.81
N VAL A 364 6.94 -19.33 -15.20
CA VAL A 364 7.81 -19.60 -14.04
C VAL A 364 9.28 -19.45 -14.42
N ALA A 365 9.71 -20.01 -15.55
CA ALA A 365 11.08 -19.87 -16.01
C ALA A 365 11.46 -18.41 -16.30
N VAL A 366 10.58 -17.68 -16.97
CA VAL A 366 10.77 -16.24 -17.25
C VAL A 366 10.88 -15.43 -15.95
N SER A 367 10.04 -15.72 -14.95
CA SER A 367 10.08 -15.06 -13.66
C SER A 367 11.40 -15.30 -12.91
N VAL A 368 11.87 -16.54 -12.87
CA VAL A 368 13.16 -16.89 -12.24
C VAL A 368 14.30 -16.11 -12.88
N ILE A 369 14.37 -16.10 -14.22
CA ILE A 369 15.43 -15.39 -14.96
C ILE A 369 15.34 -13.88 -14.73
N THR A 370 14.16 -13.28 -14.84
CA THR A 370 13.98 -11.83 -14.67
C THR A 370 14.24 -11.38 -13.23
N THR A 371 13.89 -12.20 -12.25
CA THR A 371 14.19 -11.94 -10.84
C THR A 371 15.70 -11.91 -10.59
N PHE A 372 16.44 -12.87 -11.17
CA PHE A 372 17.90 -12.87 -11.06
C PHE A 372 18.53 -11.63 -11.71
N LEU A 373 17.94 -11.15 -12.79
CA LEU A 373 18.45 -9.98 -13.53
C LEU A 373 18.05 -8.64 -12.90
N THR A 374 17.11 -8.61 -11.95
CA THR A 374 16.58 -7.37 -11.33
C THR A 374 17.66 -6.44 -10.77
N PRO A 375 18.64 -6.88 -9.94
CA PRO A 375 19.69 -6.00 -9.43
C PRO A 375 20.55 -5.36 -10.53
N TYR A 376 20.77 -6.09 -11.61
CA TYR A 376 21.53 -5.61 -12.76
C TYR A 376 20.73 -4.56 -13.54
N MET A 377 19.41 -4.77 -13.73
CA MET A 377 18.53 -3.79 -14.37
C MET A 377 18.46 -2.48 -13.57
N ILE A 378 18.35 -2.55 -12.25
CA ILE A 378 18.36 -1.38 -11.36
C ILE A 378 19.66 -0.59 -11.56
N ARG A 379 20.82 -1.25 -11.59
CA ARG A 379 22.13 -0.61 -11.82
C ARG A 379 22.26 -0.04 -13.22
N PHE A 380 21.76 -0.75 -14.21
CA PHE A 380 21.83 -0.35 -15.62
C PHE A 380 21.01 0.89 -15.95
N SER A 381 20.03 1.25 -15.12
CA SER A 381 19.23 2.46 -15.28
C SER A 381 20.08 3.74 -15.32
N VAL A 382 21.18 3.80 -14.55
CA VAL A 382 22.05 4.97 -14.44
C VAL A 382 22.86 5.24 -15.72
N PRO A 383 23.65 4.28 -16.25
CA PRO A 383 24.37 4.48 -17.49
C PRO A 383 23.43 4.66 -18.68
N CYS A 384 22.28 3.97 -18.70
CA CYS A 384 21.27 4.14 -19.76
C CYS A 384 20.72 5.57 -19.80
N TYR A 385 20.43 6.17 -18.64
CA TYR A 385 20.06 7.58 -18.56
C TYR A 385 21.16 8.50 -19.11
N GLY A 386 22.42 8.26 -18.76
CA GLY A 386 23.56 9.05 -19.25
C GLY A 386 23.75 8.99 -20.76
N ILE A 387 23.51 7.82 -21.39
CA ILE A 387 23.52 7.65 -22.85
C ILE A 387 22.36 8.40 -23.48
N LEU A 388 21.17 8.29 -22.91
CA LEU A 388 19.96 8.93 -23.40
C LEU A 388 20.07 10.45 -23.33
N GLU A 389 20.59 10.99 -22.21
CA GLU A 389 20.81 12.42 -21.99
C GLU A 389 21.79 13.04 -22.99
N ARG A 390 22.81 12.28 -23.40
CA ARG A 390 23.79 12.72 -24.43
C ARG A 390 23.23 12.69 -25.84
N ARG A 391 22.30 11.79 -26.14
CA ARG A 391 21.73 11.61 -27.49
C ARG A 391 20.48 12.42 -27.76
N LEU A 392 19.70 12.74 -26.72
CA LEU A 392 18.48 13.50 -26.87
C LEU A 392 18.76 15.00 -26.93
N PRO A 393 18.08 15.76 -27.82
CA PRO A 393 18.12 17.22 -27.83
C PRO A 393 17.68 17.78 -26.47
N LYS A 394 18.38 18.81 -25.99
CA LYS A 394 18.03 19.45 -24.69
C LYS A 394 16.61 19.99 -24.64
N THR A 395 16.01 20.32 -25.78
CA THR A 395 14.60 20.73 -25.92
C THR A 395 13.63 19.60 -25.54
N TRP A 396 13.92 18.37 -25.96
CA TRP A 396 13.11 17.19 -25.64
C TRP A 396 13.20 16.82 -24.15
N ILE A 397 14.40 16.87 -23.58
CA ILE A 397 14.60 16.62 -22.15
C ILE A 397 13.85 17.66 -21.31
N ARG A 398 13.87 18.95 -21.73
CA ARG A 398 13.08 20.00 -21.08
C ARG A 398 11.59 19.78 -21.25
N ALA A 399 11.12 19.39 -22.43
CA ALA A 399 9.71 19.10 -22.67
C ALA A 399 9.22 17.92 -21.81
N LEU A 400 9.99 16.83 -21.71
CA LEU A 400 9.69 15.68 -20.86
C LEU A 400 9.67 16.05 -19.36
N ASN A 401 10.61 16.87 -18.92
CA ASN A 401 10.60 17.37 -17.54
C ASN A 401 9.51 18.43 -17.30
N ASN A 402 9.05 19.16 -18.32
CA ASN A 402 7.96 20.13 -18.19
C ASN A 402 6.59 19.46 -18.06
N ILE A 403 6.41 18.24 -18.55
CA ILE A 403 5.23 17.39 -18.26
C ILE A 403 5.09 17.21 -16.74
N THR A 404 6.22 17.08 -16.05
CA THR A 404 6.31 16.96 -14.57
C THR A 404 5.90 18.27 -13.85
N LEU A 405 6.25 19.42 -14.39
CA LEU A 405 5.96 20.72 -13.78
C LEU A 405 4.51 21.18 -14.00
N SER A 406 3.78 20.54 -14.91
CA SER A 406 2.40 20.89 -15.27
C SER A 406 1.34 20.25 -14.35
N HIS A 407 1.74 19.50 -13.33
CA HIS A 407 0.81 19.13 -12.27
C HIS A 407 0.79 20.26 -11.24
N PRO A 408 -0.22 21.13 -11.25
CA PRO A 408 -0.35 22.17 -10.24
C PRO A 408 -0.64 21.47 -8.91
N SER A 409 0.34 21.46 -8.02
CA SER A 409 0.09 21.40 -6.60
C SER A 409 -0.83 22.58 -6.27
N SER A 410 -2.10 22.27 -5.93
CA SER A 410 -3.14 23.24 -5.55
C SER A 410 -3.62 24.21 -6.67
N VAL A 411 -4.37 23.67 -7.63
CA VAL A 411 -5.52 24.46 -8.13
C VAL A 411 -6.51 24.50 -6.96
N PRO A 412 -6.96 25.68 -6.49
CA PRO A 412 -8.05 25.74 -5.54
C PRO A 412 -9.24 25.01 -6.19
N GLN A 413 -9.59 23.83 -5.66
CA GLN A 413 -10.71 23.07 -6.19
C GLN A 413 -11.93 23.96 -6.05
N SER A 414 -12.55 24.29 -7.18
CA SER A 414 -13.82 25.01 -7.19
C SER A 414 -14.76 24.31 -6.21
N ASN A 415 -15.37 25.05 -5.30
CA ASN A 415 -16.32 24.56 -4.32
C ASN A 415 -17.40 23.67 -4.96
N TRP A 416 -17.74 23.94 -6.22
CA TRP A 416 -18.64 23.13 -7.04
C TRP A 416 -18.10 21.72 -7.29
N HIS A 417 -16.86 21.59 -7.75
CA HIS A 417 -16.28 20.27 -8.07
C HIS A 417 -16.16 19.41 -6.81
N SER A 418 -15.69 20.00 -5.73
CA SER A 418 -15.60 19.33 -4.42
C SER A 418 -16.97 18.87 -3.93
N LEU A 419 -17.99 19.73 -3.98
CA LEU A 419 -19.35 19.42 -3.51
C LEU A 419 -20.00 18.32 -4.35
N ILE A 420 -19.96 18.42 -5.69
CA ILE A 420 -20.58 17.43 -6.59
C ILE A 420 -19.89 16.07 -6.44
N ALA A 421 -18.56 16.03 -6.41
CA ALA A 421 -17.82 14.78 -6.23
C ALA A 421 -18.15 14.09 -4.89
N GLN A 422 -18.24 14.86 -3.80
CA GLN A 422 -18.63 14.33 -2.49
C GLN A 422 -20.09 13.85 -2.49
N MET A 423 -21.01 14.60 -3.10
CA MET A 423 -22.42 14.22 -3.21
C MET A 423 -22.60 12.95 -4.06
N ALA A 424 -21.92 12.85 -5.20
CA ALA A 424 -21.92 11.67 -6.05
C ALA A 424 -21.40 10.43 -5.30
N ARG A 425 -20.27 10.56 -4.62
CA ARG A 425 -19.68 9.48 -3.79
C ARG A 425 -20.66 9.01 -2.71
N ILE A 426 -21.31 9.92 -2.02
CA ILE A 426 -22.31 9.60 -0.99
C ILE A 426 -23.48 8.86 -1.60
N THR A 427 -24.01 9.35 -2.74
CA THR A 427 -25.14 8.72 -3.44
C THR A 427 -24.78 7.30 -3.86
N VAL A 428 -23.64 7.08 -4.48
CA VAL A 428 -23.17 5.76 -4.91
C VAL A 428 -23.05 4.79 -3.72
N VAL A 429 -22.37 5.19 -2.65
CA VAL A 429 -22.17 4.32 -1.48
C VAL A 429 -23.50 3.91 -0.83
N TYR A 430 -24.41 4.86 -0.59
CA TYR A 430 -25.69 4.53 0.03
C TYR A 430 -26.64 3.80 -0.93
N SER A 431 -26.53 3.99 -2.24
CA SER A 431 -27.27 3.20 -3.24
C SER A 431 -26.83 1.73 -3.21
N ILE A 432 -25.52 1.48 -3.20
CA ILE A 432 -24.96 0.10 -3.10
C ILE A 432 -25.43 -0.57 -1.81
N LEU A 433 -25.37 0.15 -0.68
CA LEU A 433 -25.89 -0.35 0.60
C LEU A 433 -27.37 -0.70 0.56
N SER A 434 -28.17 0.15 -0.09
CA SER A 434 -29.62 -0.08 -0.22
C SER A 434 -29.91 -1.28 -1.11
N ILE A 435 -29.20 -1.43 -2.25
CA ILE A 435 -29.33 -2.60 -3.13
C ILE A 435 -28.96 -3.88 -2.38
N ALA A 436 -27.86 -3.85 -1.65
CA ALA A 436 -27.39 -4.99 -0.84
C ALA A 436 -28.41 -5.42 0.21
N ALA A 437 -28.95 -4.45 0.94
CA ALA A 437 -29.98 -4.70 1.94
C ALA A 437 -31.26 -5.28 1.31
N ILE A 438 -31.70 -4.75 0.15
CA ILE A 438 -32.85 -5.27 -0.60
C ILE A 438 -32.57 -6.70 -1.07
N ALA A 439 -31.39 -6.95 -1.65
CA ALA A 439 -31.02 -8.28 -2.12
C ALA A 439 -31.02 -9.29 -0.97
N LEU A 440 -30.42 -8.96 0.18
CA LEU A 440 -30.43 -9.82 1.37
C LEU A 440 -31.85 -10.14 1.85
N MET A 441 -32.69 -9.12 1.93
CA MET A 441 -34.08 -9.29 2.37
C MET A 441 -34.89 -10.16 1.40
N PHE A 442 -34.67 -10.04 0.09
CA PHE A 442 -35.42 -10.79 -0.92
C PHE A 442 -34.89 -12.21 -1.13
N THR A 443 -33.57 -12.45 -0.99
CA THR A 443 -32.98 -13.78 -1.22
C THR A 443 -33.01 -14.66 0.02
N VAL A 444 -32.93 -14.09 1.21
CA VAL A 444 -32.83 -14.84 2.47
C VAL A 444 -34.13 -14.71 3.28
N PHE A 445 -34.55 -13.47 3.53
CA PHE A 445 -35.62 -13.20 4.49
C PHE A 445 -37.02 -13.49 3.92
N LEU A 446 -37.26 -13.19 2.64
CA LEU A 446 -38.55 -13.45 2.00
C LEU A 446 -38.89 -14.95 1.89
N PRO A 447 -37.96 -15.85 1.47
CA PRO A 447 -38.21 -17.30 1.52
C PRO A 447 -38.44 -17.80 2.94
N PHE A 448 -37.69 -17.27 3.92
CA PHE A 448 -37.85 -17.64 5.34
C PHE A 448 -39.23 -17.24 5.87
N ILE A 449 -39.72 -16.04 5.61
CA ILE A 449 -41.08 -15.62 6.03
C ILE A 449 -42.15 -16.46 5.33
N ARG A 450 -41.97 -16.75 4.03
CA ARG A 450 -42.89 -17.59 3.29
C ARG A 450 -42.97 -19.03 3.81
N SER A 451 -41.88 -19.56 4.31
CA SER A 451 -41.86 -20.89 4.97
C SER A 451 -42.55 -20.90 6.34
N LEU A 452 -42.53 -19.76 7.05
CA LEU A 452 -43.22 -19.60 8.33
C LEU A 452 -44.73 -19.38 8.17
N MET A 453 -45.22 -18.85 7.00
CA MET A 453 -46.60 -18.52 6.74
C MET A 453 -47.08 -19.22 5.46
N PRO A 454 -47.18 -20.53 5.39
CA PRO A 454 -47.64 -21.25 4.22
C PRO A 454 -49.09 -20.90 3.94
N GLY A 455 -49.42 -20.44 2.70
CA GLY A 455 -50.76 -20.03 2.26
C GLY A 455 -51.08 -18.53 2.41
N MET A 456 -50.30 -17.74 3.15
CA MET A 456 -50.50 -16.31 3.34
C MET A 456 -49.43 -15.46 2.59
N HIS A 457 -49.22 -15.74 1.29
CA HIS A 457 -48.15 -15.07 0.51
C HIS A 457 -48.26 -13.56 0.48
N TRP A 458 -49.45 -13.02 0.51
CA TRP A 458 -49.68 -11.57 0.47
C TRP A 458 -49.23 -10.87 1.75
N TRP A 459 -49.50 -11.47 2.92
CA TRP A 459 -49.03 -10.97 4.20
C TRP A 459 -47.50 -11.12 4.36
N ALA A 460 -46.95 -12.25 3.90
CA ALA A 460 -45.48 -12.47 3.92
C ALA A 460 -44.77 -11.42 3.07
N ASN A 461 -45.28 -11.10 1.89
CA ASN A 461 -44.73 -10.05 1.03
C ASN A 461 -44.88 -8.66 1.66
N GLY A 462 -46.02 -8.34 2.28
CA GLY A 462 -46.26 -7.07 2.97
C GLY A 462 -45.32 -6.83 4.14
N ILE A 463 -45.15 -7.85 5.00
CA ILE A 463 -44.22 -7.82 6.14
C ILE A 463 -42.77 -7.66 5.65
N CYS A 464 -42.38 -8.44 4.64
CA CYS A 464 -41.03 -8.32 4.08
C CYS A 464 -40.78 -6.94 3.46
N GLY A 465 -41.75 -6.39 2.73
CA GLY A 465 -41.63 -5.05 2.16
C GLY A 465 -41.48 -3.96 3.21
N LEU A 466 -42.33 -3.99 4.23
CA LEU A 466 -42.29 -3.00 5.32
C LEU A 466 -40.96 -3.07 6.09
N LEU A 467 -40.48 -4.27 6.40
CA LEU A 467 -39.19 -4.48 7.08
C LEU A 467 -38.03 -4.04 6.19
N THR A 468 -38.07 -4.35 4.88
CA THR A 468 -37.05 -3.90 3.93
C THR A 468 -36.98 -2.38 3.87
N VAL A 469 -38.13 -1.71 3.71
CA VAL A 469 -38.20 -0.25 3.69
C VAL A 469 -37.73 0.35 5.02
N ALA A 470 -38.12 -0.23 6.16
CA ALA A 470 -37.66 0.23 7.47
C ALA A 470 -36.14 0.08 7.64
N PHE A 471 -35.57 -1.00 7.11
CA PHE A 471 -34.14 -1.29 7.19
C PHE A 471 -33.29 -0.36 6.31
N ILE A 472 -33.76 -0.04 5.09
CA ILE A 472 -33.04 0.87 4.17
C ILE A 472 -33.31 2.35 4.46
N ALA A 473 -34.36 2.68 5.22
CA ALA A 473 -34.76 4.06 5.51
C ALA A 473 -33.61 4.96 6.01
N PRO A 474 -32.74 4.54 6.95
CA PRO A 474 -31.60 5.35 7.39
C PRO A 474 -30.62 5.65 6.25
N PHE A 475 -30.39 4.69 5.35
CA PHE A 475 -29.48 4.84 4.21
C PHE A 475 -30.05 5.81 3.17
N LEU A 476 -31.30 5.66 2.79
CA LEU A 476 -31.98 6.55 1.85
C LEU A 476 -32.05 7.98 2.40
N ARG A 477 -32.35 8.14 3.68
CA ARG A 477 -32.31 9.45 4.32
C ARG A 477 -30.92 10.08 4.29
N ALA A 478 -29.88 9.31 4.64
CA ALA A 478 -28.50 9.78 4.60
C ALA A 478 -28.11 10.21 3.18
N MET A 479 -28.49 9.43 2.16
CA MET A 479 -28.26 9.74 0.76
C MET A 479 -28.85 11.09 0.35
N VAL A 480 -30.09 11.40 0.75
CA VAL A 480 -30.78 12.64 0.37
C VAL A 480 -30.29 13.84 1.17
N MET A 481 -30.12 13.70 2.50
CA MET A 481 -29.94 14.85 3.41
C MET A 481 -28.50 15.20 3.71
N LYS A 482 -27.54 14.28 3.50
CA LYS A 482 -26.13 14.50 3.81
C LYS A 482 -25.56 15.59 2.87
N LYS A 483 -24.73 16.46 3.44
CA LYS A 483 -24.09 17.60 2.73
C LYS A 483 -25.00 18.74 2.27
N ASN A 484 -26.33 18.68 2.45
CA ASN A 484 -27.22 19.80 2.15
C ASN A 484 -27.05 20.98 3.12
N HIS A 485 -26.30 20.77 4.23
CA HIS A 485 -26.00 21.77 5.25
C HIS A 485 -24.48 21.96 5.42
N SER A 486 -23.67 21.49 4.49
CA SER A 486 -22.22 21.71 4.52
C SER A 486 -21.87 23.17 4.25
N GLU A 487 -20.69 23.58 4.66
CA GLU A 487 -20.20 24.94 4.44
C GLU A 487 -20.06 25.24 2.95
N GLU A 488 -19.57 24.27 2.16
CA GLU A 488 -19.47 24.40 0.69
C GLU A 488 -20.85 24.61 0.05
N PHE A 489 -21.88 23.91 0.53
CA PHE A 489 -23.25 24.08 0.06
C PHE A 489 -23.80 25.45 0.41
N ARG A 490 -23.59 25.91 1.66
CA ARG A 490 -24.03 27.24 2.11
C ARG A 490 -23.27 28.37 1.41
N ALA A 491 -21.97 28.20 1.20
CA ALA A 491 -21.15 29.18 0.46
C ALA A 491 -21.70 29.36 -0.96
N LEU A 492 -21.89 28.27 -1.71
CA LEU A 492 -22.43 28.30 -3.07
C LEU A 492 -23.89 28.82 -3.13
N TRP A 493 -24.71 28.52 -2.11
CA TRP A 493 -26.09 28.99 -2.02
C TRP A 493 -26.17 30.50 -1.84
N ASN A 494 -25.24 31.08 -1.08
CA ASN A 494 -25.19 32.51 -0.76
C ASN A 494 -24.43 33.32 -1.80
N GLU A 495 -23.52 32.68 -2.58
CA GLU A 495 -22.65 33.35 -3.56
C GLU A 495 -23.44 33.95 -4.73
N SER A 496 -24.42 33.20 -5.27
CA SER A 496 -25.25 33.67 -6.39
C SER A 496 -26.63 33.02 -6.41
N ARG A 497 -27.64 33.80 -6.82
CA ARG A 497 -28.99 33.27 -7.08
C ARG A 497 -29.00 32.21 -8.17
N SER A 498 -28.13 32.31 -9.17
CA SER A 498 -27.97 31.36 -10.27
C SER A 498 -27.54 29.95 -9.79
N ASN A 499 -26.80 29.87 -8.68
CA ASN A 499 -26.31 28.59 -8.13
C ASN A 499 -27.41 27.80 -7.41
N ARG A 500 -28.52 28.43 -7.03
CA ARG A 500 -29.60 27.77 -6.27
C ARG A 500 -30.33 26.70 -7.06
N LEU A 501 -30.57 26.95 -8.36
CA LEU A 501 -31.28 25.99 -9.21
C LEU A 501 -30.49 24.70 -9.46
N PRO A 502 -29.19 24.71 -9.83
CA PRO A 502 -28.39 23.51 -9.93
C PRO A 502 -28.28 22.75 -8.59
N LEU A 503 -28.18 23.46 -7.45
CA LEU A 503 -28.15 22.84 -6.13
C LEU A 503 -29.46 22.12 -5.79
N LEU A 504 -30.61 22.73 -6.11
CA LEU A 504 -31.91 22.09 -5.96
C LEU A 504 -32.03 20.84 -6.86
N VAL A 505 -31.54 20.90 -8.10
CA VAL A 505 -31.52 19.75 -9.02
C VAL A 505 -30.75 18.57 -8.42
N THR A 506 -29.60 18.81 -7.78
CA THR A 506 -28.83 17.73 -7.14
C THR A 506 -29.59 17.08 -5.98
N ILE A 507 -30.39 17.83 -5.24
CA ILE A 507 -31.27 17.29 -4.19
C ILE A 507 -32.41 16.49 -4.79
N LEU A 508 -33.04 17.01 -5.85
CA LEU A 508 -34.17 16.35 -6.56
C LEU A 508 -33.70 15.01 -7.17
N VAL A 509 -32.52 14.96 -7.80
CA VAL A 509 -31.99 13.72 -8.37
C VAL A 509 -31.81 12.65 -7.28
N ARG A 510 -31.26 13.01 -6.12
CA ARG A 510 -31.09 12.07 -5.00
C ARG A 510 -32.42 11.64 -4.39
N LEU A 511 -33.40 12.54 -4.34
CA LEU A 511 -34.76 12.24 -3.92
C LEU A 511 -35.42 11.25 -4.88
N PHE A 512 -35.24 11.47 -6.18
CA PHE A 512 -35.76 10.58 -7.22
C PHE A 512 -35.14 9.18 -7.12
N ILE A 513 -33.81 9.08 -6.91
CA ILE A 513 -33.12 7.80 -6.70
C ILE A 513 -33.71 7.08 -5.48
N ALA A 514 -33.93 7.79 -4.36
CA ALA A 514 -34.53 7.22 -3.15
C ALA A 514 -35.96 6.69 -3.40
N ALA A 515 -36.75 7.45 -4.12
CA ALA A 515 -38.09 7.02 -4.51
C ALA A 515 -38.09 5.80 -5.43
N ALA A 516 -37.12 5.73 -6.36
CA ALA A 516 -36.93 4.58 -7.25
C ALA A 516 -36.65 3.28 -6.48
N PHE A 517 -35.87 3.32 -5.40
CA PHE A 517 -35.64 2.14 -4.56
C PHE A 517 -36.94 1.64 -3.90
N ILE A 518 -37.72 2.53 -3.33
CA ILE A 518 -38.99 2.15 -2.70
C ILE A 518 -39.99 1.66 -3.75
N PHE A 519 -40.05 2.32 -4.90
CA PHE A 519 -40.86 1.86 -6.05
C PHE A 519 -40.46 0.44 -6.48
N TYR A 520 -39.15 0.15 -6.59
CA TYR A 520 -38.67 -1.17 -6.95
C TYR A 520 -39.13 -2.24 -5.94
N ILE A 521 -39.01 -1.96 -4.62
CA ILE A 521 -39.46 -2.87 -3.56
C ILE A 521 -40.96 -3.14 -3.67
N CYS A 522 -41.77 -2.09 -3.85
CA CYS A 522 -43.19 -2.20 -4.00
C CYS A 522 -43.56 -3.01 -5.26
N ASN A 523 -42.93 -2.73 -6.40
CA ASN A 523 -43.17 -3.41 -7.67
C ASN A 523 -42.82 -4.91 -7.61
N PHE A 524 -41.74 -5.27 -6.90
CA PHE A 524 -41.33 -6.68 -6.75
C PHE A 524 -42.25 -7.48 -5.85
N LEU A 525 -42.80 -6.88 -4.79
CA LEU A 525 -43.57 -7.56 -3.77
C LEU A 525 -45.09 -7.50 -3.98
N THR A 526 -45.57 -6.49 -4.70
CA THR A 526 -47.00 -6.23 -4.90
C THR A 526 -47.30 -6.02 -6.36
N ARG A 527 -48.55 -6.31 -6.77
CA ARG A 527 -49.04 -6.10 -8.15
C ARG A 527 -49.98 -4.89 -8.24
N PHE A 528 -49.65 -3.78 -7.57
CA PHE A 528 -50.41 -2.56 -7.65
C PHE A 528 -50.16 -1.78 -8.96
N THR A 529 -51.04 -0.82 -9.27
CA THR A 529 -50.81 0.08 -10.40
C THR A 529 -49.60 0.96 -10.19
N ASN A 530 -48.85 1.26 -11.26
CA ASN A 530 -47.59 2.03 -11.18
C ASN A 530 -47.81 3.42 -10.56
N ALA A 531 -48.96 4.06 -10.78
CA ALA A 531 -49.29 5.36 -10.19
C ALA A 531 -49.41 5.30 -8.67
N LEU A 532 -50.05 4.24 -8.13
CA LEU A 532 -50.25 4.04 -6.70
C LEU A 532 -48.91 3.69 -6.03
N MET A 533 -48.04 2.90 -6.67
CA MET A 533 -46.70 2.58 -6.18
C MET A 533 -45.79 3.82 -6.12
N LEU A 534 -45.89 4.70 -7.14
CA LEU A 534 -45.13 5.95 -7.15
C LEU A 534 -45.58 6.90 -6.06
N THR A 535 -46.87 7.01 -5.80
CA THR A 535 -47.41 7.83 -4.70
C THR A 535 -46.98 7.28 -3.35
N ILE A 536 -47.03 5.98 -3.11
CA ILE A 536 -46.55 5.35 -1.88
C ILE A 536 -45.07 5.63 -1.71
N ALA A 537 -44.25 5.50 -2.76
CA ALA A 537 -42.79 5.76 -2.71
C ALA A 537 -42.48 7.22 -2.33
N LEU A 538 -43.18 8.18 -2.93
CA LEU A 538 -42.98 9.60 -2.62
C LEU A 538 -43.41 9.95 -1.18
N VAL A 539 -44.56 9.44 -0.74
CA VAL A 539 -45.01 9.63 0.65
C VAL A 539 -44.06 9.00 1.65
N ALA A 540 -43.58 7.78 1.39
CA ALA A 540 -42.63 7.10 2.25
C ALA A 540 -41.31 7.88 2.36
N VAL A 541 -40.77 8.40 1.25
CA VAL A 541 -39.57 9.25 1.27
C VAL A 541 -39.81 10.55 2.05
N GLY A 542 -40.99 11.18 1.87
CA GLY A 542 -41.38 12.36 2.64
C GLY A 542 -41.39 12.11 4.16
N VAL A 543 -42.04 11.02 4.58
CA VAL A 543 -42.06 10.58 5.99
C VAL A 543 -40.66 10.29 6.51
N MET A 544 -39.80 9.63 5.73
CA MET A 544 -38.40 9.34 6.11
C MET A 544 -37.60 10.64 6.35
N ILE A 545 -37.77 11.64 5.50
CA ILE A 545 -37.07 12.92 5.62
C ILE A 545 -37.52 13.67 6.87
N LEU A 546 -38.81 13.71 7.14
CA LEU A 546 -39.42 14.43 8.26
C LEU A 546 -39.21 13.74 9.62
N SER A 547 -38.98 12.43 9.65
CA SER A 547 -38.85 11.64 10.88
C SER A 547 -37.60 12.00 11.69
N ARG A 548 -37.80 12.52 12.91
CA ARG A 548 -36.73 12.84 13.88
C ARG A 548 -36.01 11.56 14.38
N ARG A 549 -36.72 10.44 14.49
CA ARG A 549 -36.18 9.14 14.93
C ARG A 549 -35.18 8.58 13.93
N LEU A 550 -35.53 8.59 12.65
CA LEU A 550 -34.63 8.17 11.57
C LEU A 550 -33.42 9.10 11.42
N LYS A 551 -33.57 10.41 11.71
CA LYS A 551 -32.44 11.34 11.77
C LYS A 551 -31.39 10.88 12.79
N ARG A 552 -31.83 10.54 13.98
CA ARG A 552 -30.93 10.09 15.08
C ARG A 552 -30.27 8.76 14.72
N GLN A 553 -31.00 7.81 14.19
CA GLN A 553 -30.47 6.52 13.77
C GLN A 553 -29.46 6.65 12.62
N SER A 554 -29.75 7.44 11.60
CA SER A 554 -28.85 7.70 10.48
C SER A 554 -27.52 8.30 10.93
N ILE A 555 -27.55 9.30 11.84
CA ILE A 555 -26.34 9.91 12.40
C ILE A 555 -25.55 8.90 13.26
N LEU A 556 -26.27 8.07 14.04
CA LEU A 556 -25.63 7.08 14.90
C LEU A 556 -24.93 5.98 14.08
N MET A 557 -25.58 5.48 13.03
CA MET A 557 -24.99 4.53 12.07
C MET A 557 -23.77 5.12 11.37
N GLU A 558 -23.85 6.37 10.93
CA GLU A 558 -22.72 7.04 10.30
C GLU A 558 -21.54 7.20 11.27
N ARG A 559 -21.81 7.62 12.51
CA ARG A 559 -20.76 7.71 13.54
C ARG A 559 -20.11 6.36 13.82
N MET A 560 -20.90 5.29 13.96
CA MET A 560 -20.35 3.93 14.13
C MET A 560 -19.52 3.50 12.94
N PHE A 561 -19.97 3.76 11.71
CA PHE A 561 -19.21 3.45 10.51
C PHE A 561 -17.86 4.18 10.46
N VAL A 562 -17.88 5.49 10.68
CA VAL A 562 -16.66 6.31 10.70
C VAL A 562 -15.74 5.90 11.85
N GLN A 563 -16.27 5.62 13.03
CA GLN A 563 -15.48 5.12 14.17
C GLN A 563 -14.85 3.77 13.88
N ASN A 564 -15.60 2.83 13.29
CA ASN A 564 -15.07 1.51 12.95
C ASN A 564 -14.01 1.60 11.85
N LEU A 565 -14.27 2.41 10.81
CA LEU A 565 -13.30 2.66 9.74
C LEU A 565 -12.02 3.32 10.24
N ARG A 566 -12.09 4.13 11.31
CA ARG A 566 -10.94 4.88 11.87
C ARG A 566 -10.42 4.29 13.17
N SER A 567 -10.89 3.13 13.58
CA SER A 567 -10.57 2.56 14.90
C SER A 567 -9.07 2.35 15.11
N ARG A 568 -8.36 1.85 14.11
CA ARG A 568 -6.89 1.67 14.11
C ARG A 568 -6.15 3.01 14.19
N ASP A 569 -6.59 4.02 13.44
CA ASP A 569 -5.97 5.36 13.47
C ASP A 569 -6.13 6.03 14.83
N ILE A 570 -7.31 5.88 15.46
CA ILE A 570 -7.59 6.45 16.79
C ILE A 570 -6.67 5.82 17.83
N GLU A 571 -6.51 4.51 17.82
CA GLU A 571 -5.66 3.82 18.80
C GLU A 571 -4.18 4.14 18.59
N GLN A 572 -3.71 4.17 17.34
CA GLN A 572 -2.33 4.57 17.02
C GLN A 572 -2.02 6.02 17.42
N GLN A 573 -3.04 6.89 17.45
CA GLN A 573 -2.90 8.26 17.95
C GLN A 573 -2.90 8.34 19.48
N VAL A 574 -3.77 7.56 20.14
CA VAL A 574 -3.79 7.46 21.61
C VAL A 574 -2.45 6.91 22.12
N LEU A 575 -1.84 6.00 21.38
CA LEU A 575 -0.51 5.44 21.68
C LEU A 575 0.65 6.36 21.25
N GLY A 576 0.38 7.53 20.66
CA GLY A 576 1.41 8.47 20.22
C GLY A 576 2.18 8.04 18.95
N LEU A 577 1.74 6.99 18.26
CA LEU A 577 2.40 6.42 17.09
C LEU A 577 2.00 7.10 15.76
N LYS A 578 0.95 7.90 15.75
CA LYS A 578 0.47 8.67 14.59
C LYS A 578 -0.07 10.05 14.98
N LYS A 579 -0.11 10.94 13.99
CA LYS A 579 -0.72 12.29 14.09
C LYS A 579 -2.17 12.24 14.62
N PRO A 580 -2.62 13.22 15.41
CA PRO A 580 -4.00 13.30 15.89
C PRO A 580 -5.02 13.30 14.74
N LEU A 581 -6.22 12.72 15.00
CA LEU A 581 -7.31 12.58 14.02
C LEU A 581 -7.94 13.91 13.57
N TYR A 582 -7.65 14.98 14.27
CA TYR A 582 -8.25 16.28 14.05
C TYR A 582 -7.35 17.17 13.16
N GLU A 583 -7.06 16.72 11.94
CA GLU A 583 -6.85 17.61 10.81
C GLU A 583 -8.26 17.94 10.25
N GLY A 584 -9.00 18.76 10.92
CA GLY A 584 -10.34 19.16 10.50
C GLY A 584 -11.01 19.96 11.62
N HIS A 585 -11.86 20.85 11.22
CA HIS A 585 -12.60 21.80 12.02
C HIS A 585 -13.03 21.26 13.40
N LEU A 586 -12.48 21.82 14.46
CA LEU A 586 -12.98 21.66 15.83
C LEU A 586 -14.28 22.48 15.92
N LEU A 587 -15.43 21.75 15.92
CA LEU A 587 -16.74 22.33 16.28
C LEU A 587 -17.16 23.57 15.49
N ASP A 588 -17.41 23.44 14.17
CA ASP A 588 -17.99 24.52 13.31
C ASP A 588 -17.31 25.91 13.42
N ARG A 589 -16.09 25.96 13.89
CA ARG A 589 -15.24 27.16 13.90
C ARG A 589 -13.99 26.90 13.07
N ASP A 590 -13.45 27.94 12.44
CA ASP A 590 -12.21 27.91 11.60
C ASP A 590 -10.94 27.67 12.44
N ILE A 591 -10.95 26.71 13.36
CA ILE A 591 -9.81 26.39 14.24
C ILE A 591 -9.34 24.98 13.94
N HIS A 592 -8.08 24.83 13.55
CA HIS A 592 -7.46 23.55 13.21
C HIS A 592 -6.22 23.29 14.05
N ILE A 593 -5.85 22.01 14.12
CA ILE A 593 -4.53 21.60 14.60
C ILE A 593 -3.69 21.29 13.36
N SER A 594 -2.59 22.00 13.19
CA SER A 594 -1.60 21.76 12.14
C SER A 594 -0.26 21.38 12.74
N GLU A 595 0.52 20.61 12.01
CA GLU A 595 1.91 20.30 12.37
C GLU A 595 2.83 21.11 11.47
N ILE A 596 3.84 21.73 12.10
CA ILE A 596 4.85 22.54 11.42
C ILE A 596 6.20 22.00 11.83
N ASP A 597 6.97 21.55 10.83
CA ASP A 597 8.34 21.10 11.03
C ASP A 597 9.27 22.31 11.13
N ILE A 598 10.16 22.31 12.09
CA ILE A 598 11.20 23.35 12.25
C ILE A 598 12.39 22.94 11.36
N PRO A 599 12.72 23.73 10.31
CA PRO A 599 13.87 23.47 9.47
C PRO A 599 15.19 23.50 10.26
N GLU A 600 16.21 22.82 9.73
CA GLU A 600 17.54 22.78 10.36
C GLU A 600 18.21 24.16 10.39
N ASP A 601 17.89 24.99 9.40
CA ASP A 601 18.39 26.36 9.24
C ASP A 601 17.46 27.43 9.84
N SER A 602 16.47 27.03 10.64
CA SER A 602 15.51 27.97 11.23
C SER A 602 16.16 28.87 12.30
N ARG A 603 15.85 30.16 12.28
CA ARG A 603 16.22 31.11 13.34
C ARG A 603 15.50 30.85 14.66
N TRP A 604 14.49 30.02 14.66
CA TRP A 604 13.73 29.63 15.84
C TRP A 604 14.45 28.58 16.70
N ALA A 605 15.46 27.94 16.13
CA ALA A 605 16.26 26.94 16.81
C ALA A 605 17.02 27.56 17.98
N GLY A 606 16.89 26.95 19.17
CA GLY A 606 17.51 27.44 20.39
C GLY A 606 16.71 28.50 21.16
N LEU A 607 15.60 29.00 20.61
CA LEU A 607 14.72 29.96 21.29
C LEU A 607 13.63 29.22 22.08
N CYS A 608 13.21 29.83 23.20
CA CYS A 608 12.06 29.30 23.96
C CYS A 608 10.75 29.79 23.38
N LEU A 609 9.65 29.05 23.63
CA LEU A 609 8.32 29.40 23.13
C LEU A 609 7.85 30.79 23.58
N ALA A 610 8.26 31.24 24.76
CA ALA A 610 7.96 32.57 25.29
C ALA A 610 8.62 33.67 24.43
N ASP A 611 9.87 33.47 23.95
CA ASP A 611 10.60 34.42 23.11
C ASP A 611 10.01 34.50 21.71
N LEU A 612 9.55 33.37 21.18
CA LEU A 612 8.90 33.29 19.86
C LEU A 612 7.56 34.01 19.81
N ARG A 613 6.90 34.22 20.97
CA ARG A 613 5.62 34.94 21.13
C ARG A 613 4.56 34.54 20.09
N LEU A 614 4.46 33.23 19.81
CA LEU A 614 3.63 32.70 18.72
C LEU A 614 2.15 33.09 18.86
N SER A 615 1.65 33.13 20.10
CA SER A 615 0.29 33.57 20.40
C SER A 615 0.06 35.04 20.05
N ASN A 616 1.05 35.92 20.30
CA ASN A 616 0.93 37.35 20.05
C ASN A 616 1.22 37.71 18.56
N ARG A 617 2.17 37.00 17.93
CA ARG A 617 2.56 37.28 16.53
C ARG A 617 1.56 36.72 15.53
N PHE A 618 1.06 35.53 15.76
CA PHE A 618 0.27 34.78 14.79
C PHE A 618 -1.11 34.37 15.36
N GLY A 619 -1.39 34.57 16.64
CA GLY A 619 -2.65 34.16 17.27
C GLY A 619 -2.80 32.64 17.42
N VAL A 620 -1.70 31.89 17.44
CA VAL A 620 -1.67 30.43 17.48
C VAL A 620 -1.18 29.91 18.83
N HIS A 621 -1.60 28.69 19.20
CA HIS A 621 -1.17 28.03 20.43
C HIS A 621 -0.48 26.70 20.12
N VAL A 622 0.68 26.46 20.73
CA VAL A 622 1.39 25.19 20.62
C VAL A 622 0.80 24.19 21.60
N SER A 623 0.23 23.11 21.07
CA SER A 623 -0.36 22.03 21.88
C SER A 623 0.64 20.95 22.25
N SER A 624 1.60 20.64 21.37
CA SER A 624 2.70 19.72 21.69
C SER A 624 3.91 19.93 20.78
N ILE A 625 5.08 19.47 21.26
CA ILE A 625 6.33 19.40 20.52
C ILE A 625 6.68 17.92 20.37
N LEU A 626 6.87 17.46 19.14
CA LEU A 626 7.37 16.12 18.83
C LEU A 626 8.86 16.23 18.50
N ARG A 627 9.70 15.62 19.32
CA ARG A 627 11.15 15.59 19.19
C ARG A 627 11.64 14.16 19.06
N GLY A 628 12.02 13.75 17.87
CA GLY A 628 12.36 12.36 17.58
C GLY A 628 11.18 11.43 17.96
N HIS A 629 11.36 10.59 18.97
CA HIS A 629 10.34 9.67 19.48
C HIS A 629 9.64 10.15 20.76
N GLN A 630 9.98 11.32 21.28
CA GLN A 630 9.38 11.88 22.49
C GLN A 630 8.39 12.98 22.14
N ARG A 631 7.28 12.99 22.85
CA ARG A 631 6.25 14.04 22.72
C ARG A 631 6.13 14.81 24.04
N LEU A 632 6.33 16.12 23.97
CA LEU A 632 6.10 17.06 25.05
C LEU A 632 4.72 17.68 24.85
N ASN A 633 3.73 17.26 25.64
CA ASN A 633 2.38 17.80 25.60
C ASN A 633 2.26 19.05 26.45
N ILE A 634 1.54 20.05 25.96
CA ILE A 634 1.31 21.34 26.61
C ILE A 634 2.64 21.93 27.09
N PRO A 635 3.57 22.25 26.14
CA PRO A 635 4.89 22.77 26.50
C PRO A 635 4.75 24.13 27.20
N GLY A 636 5.55 24.32 28.24
CA GLY A 636 5.64 25.62 28.94
C GLY A 636 6.35 26.67 28.05
N GLY A 637 6.24 27.93 28.45
CA GLY A 637 6.89 29.04 27.74
C GLY A 637 8.41 28.93 27.71
N ASP A 638 9.01 28.21 28.66
CA ASP A 638 10.42 27.94 28.81
C ASP A 638 10.93 26.79 27.91
N SER A 639 10.00 26.10 27.24
CA SER A 639 10.38 24.99 26.33
C SER A 639 11.13 25.52 25.12
N ILE A 640 12.36 25.03 24.93
CA ILE A 640 13.22 25.40 23.81
C ILE A 640 12.85 24.60 22.58
N VAL A 641 12.82 25.24 21.43
CA VAL A 641 12.60 24.65 20.12
C VAL A 641 13.93 24.26 19.48
N PHE A 642 14.03 23.06 18.93
CA PHE A 642 15.23 22.55 18.25
C PHE A 642 14.99 22.26 16.77
N PRO A 643 16.06 22.23 15.95
CA PRO A 643 15.98 21.80 14.57
C PRO A 643 15.39 20.39 14.47
N GLY A 644 14.49 20.16 13.54
CA GLY A 644 13.80 18.89 13.36
C GLY A 644 12.65 18.63 14.36
N ASP A 645 12.40 19.54 15.30
CA ASP A 645 11.19 19.49 16.14
C ASP A 645 9.96 19.71 15.27
N ARG A 646 8.89 19.00 15.59
CA ARG A 646 7.61 19.16 14.96
C ARG A 646 6.62 19.78 15.97
N LEU A 647 6.19 21.00 15.70
CA LEU A 647 5.25 21.72 16.55
C LEU A 647 3.82 21.39 16.13
N GLN A 648 3.00 20.92 17.07
CA GLN A 648 1.56 20.87 16.86
C GLN A 648 0.93 22.18 17.33
N VAL A 649 0.31 22.89 16.40
CA VAL A 649 -0.18 24.26 16.61
C VAL A 649 -1.67 24.33 16.33
N ILE A 650 -2.39 25.05 17.17
CA ILE A 650 -3.83 25.30 17.05
C ILE A 650 -4.04 26.75 16.58
N GLY A 651 -4.78 26.91 15.49
CA GLY A 651 -5.11 28.23 14.93
C GLY A 651 -6.11 28.13 13.77
N SER A 652 -6.55 29.29 13.24
CA SER A 652 -7.33 29.35 12.01
C SER A 652 -6.45 29.14 10.77
N ASP A 653 -7.06 28.84 9.62
CA ASP A 653 -6.32 28.66 8.34
C ASP A 653 -5.41 29.84 8.03
N ALA A 654 -5.88 31.07 8.21
CA ALA A 654 -5.10 32.28 7.98
C ALA A 654 -3.91 32.40 8.95
N GLN A 655 -4.11 32.07 10.23
CA GLN A 655 -3.09 32.10 11.27
C GLN A 655 -2.01 31.04 11.03
N LEU A 656 -2.43 29.82 10.68
CA LEU A 656 -1.51 28.71 10.38
C LEU A 656 -0.70 28.95 9.09
N ALA A 657 -1.32 29.54 8.07
CA ALA A 657 -0.63 29.94 6.84
C ALA A 657 0.42 31.04 7.10
N ALA A 658 0.09 32.03 7.93
CA ALA A 658 1.03 33.09 8.34
C ALA A 658 2.21 32.53 9.15
N LEU A 659 1.93 31.58 10.06
CA LEU A 659 2.95 30.90 10.84
C LEU A 659 3.88 30.07 9.93
N HIS A 660 3.33 29.29 9.02
CA HIS A 660 4.11 28.50 8.08
C HIS A 660 5.02 29.36 7.20
N ALA A 661 4.50 30.47 6.69
CA ALA A 661 5.29 31.43 5.91
C ALA A 661 6.43 32.03 6.73
N ALA A 662 6.23 32.32 8.02
CA ALA A 662 7.26 32.81 8.91
C ALA A 662 8.35 31.78 9.20
N VAL A 663 7.98 30.52 9.46
CA VAL A 663 8.95 29.43 9.69
C VAL A 663 9.85 29.20 8.47
N VAL A 664 9.27 29.24 7.27
CA VAL A 664 10.02 29.08 6.01
C VAL A 664 10.83 30.31 5.66
N GLY A 665 10.35 31.51 6.00
CA GLY A 665 11.03 32.76 5.69
C GLY A 665 12.10 33.21 6.68
N GLU A 666 12.00 32.79 7.94
CA GLU A 666 12.95 33.15 9.01
C GLU A 666 14.06 32.08 9.13
N THR A 667 14.86 31.92 8.08
CA THR A 667 16.01 31.01 8.06
C THR A 667 17.33 31.75 8.25
N VAL A 668 18.33 31.03 8.76
CA VAL A 668 19.72 31.49 8.81
C VAL A 668 20.32 31.21 7.42
N PRO A 669 21.01 32.18 6.79
CA PRO A 669 21.68 31.90 5.53
C PRO A 669 22.72 30.78 5.73
N ALA A 670 22.68 29.80 4.80
CA ALA A 670 23.63 28.68 4.87
C ALA A 670 25.08 29.22 4.89
N ASP A 671 25.88 28.71 5.82
CA ASP A 671 27.31 29.00 5.86
C ASP A 671 27.95 28.36 4.61
N PRO A 672 28.54 29.14 3.67
CA PRO A 672 29.14 28.58 2.46
C PRO A 672 30.34 27.65 2.77
N ASP A 673 30.88 27.70 3.98
CA ASP A 673 32.01 26.88 4.41
C ASP A 673 31.58 25.67 5.25
N ILE A 674 30.27 25.37 5.36
CA ILE A 674 29.76 24.27 6.20
C ILE A 674 30.34 22.90 5.78
N GLU A 675 30.53 22.68 4.48
CA GLU A 675 31.15 21.47 3.95
C GLU A 675 32.65 21.35 4.31
N LYS A 676 33.34 22.49 4.46
CA LYS A 676 34.75 22.52 4.86
C LYS A 676 34.94 22.25 6.36
N ARG A 677 33.90 22.56 7.16
CA ARG A 677 33.91 22.33 8.61
C ARG A 677 33.29 20.98 9.00
N GLU A 678 32.97 20.14 8.01
CA GLU A 678 32.49 18.80 8.28
C GLU A 678 33.53 17.97 9.03
N MET A 679 33.15 17.39 10.17
CA MET A 679 34.01 16.56 10.97
C MET A 679 34.29 15.25 10.25
N ARG A 680 35.55 14.92 10.05
CA ARG A 680 36.00 13.67 9.44
C ARG A 680 36.72 12.78 10.43
N LEU A 681 36.42 11.51 10.34
CA LEU A 681 37.14 10.45 11.03
C LEU A 681 38.33 10.03 10.14
N ALA A 682 39.55 10.05 10.68
CA ALA A 682 40.71 9.64 9.96
C ALA A 682 41.59 8.74 10.86
N GLN A 683 42.44 7.95 10.21
CA GLN A 683 43.40 7.06 10.86
C GLN A 683 44.80 7.62 10.63
N ILE A 684 45.58 7.77 11.68
CA ILE A 684 46.98 8.14 11.60
C ILE A 684 47.86 7.04 12.25
N VAL A 685 48.97 6.73 11.60
CA VAL A 685 49.97 5.81 12.12
C VAL A 685 51.08 6.64 12.70
N ILE A 686 51.45 6.41 13.97
CA ILE A 686 52.55 7.11 14.62
C ILE A 686 53.87 6.60 14.01
N ASP A 687 54.48 7.41 13.18
CA ASP A 687 55.72 7.10 12.44
C ASP A 687 56.99 7.52 13.24
N LYS A 688 58.17 7.11 12.76
CA LYS A 688 59.50 7.45 13.31
C LYS A 688 59.77 8.96 13.34
N HIS A 689 59.19 9.69 12.40
CA HIS A 689 59.34 11.14 12.28
C HIS A 689 58.25 11.92 13.04
N SER A 690 57.31 11.21 13.65
CA SER A 690 56.21 11.81 14.39
C SER A 690 56.69 12.48 15.68
N PRO A 691 56.37 13.76 15.92
CA PRO A 691 56.70 14.44 17.15
C PRO A 691 55.92 13.91 18.37
N PHE A 692 54.99 12.98 18.14
CA PHE A 692 54.14 12.41 19.17
C PHE A 692 54.73 11.14 19.82
N VAL A 693 55.78 10.53 19.24
CA VAL A 693 56.41 9.33 19.79
C VAL A 693 56.94 9.59 21.19
N GLY A 694 56.58 8.74 22.15
CA GLY A 694 57.03 8.79 23.54
C GLY A 694 56.36 9.86 24.40
N ARG A 695 55.52 10.71 23.85
CA ARG A 695 54.72 11.68 24.59
C ARG A 695 53.41 11.10 25.05
N THR A 696 52.86 11.60 26.14
CA THR A 696 51.52 11.26 26.59
C THR A 696 50.50 11.95 25.72
N MET A 697 49.28 11.40 25.63
CA MET A 697 48.19 12.01 24.86
C MET A 697 47.94 13.47 25.28
N ALA A 698 48.04 13.77 26.59
CA ALA A 698 47.89 15.14 27.08
C ALA A 698 49.05 16.05 26.63
N GLU A 699 50.29 15.55 26.58
CA GLU A 699 51.49 16.34 26.17
C GLU A 699 51.54 16.60 24.67
N THR A 700 50.81 15.84 23.84
CA THR A 700 50.78 16.03 22.38
C THR A 700 50.03 17.29 21.96
N GLY A 701 49.09 17.74 22.78
CA GLY A 701 48.26 18.91 22.48
C GLY A 701 47.41 18.76 21.22
N ILE A 702 47.07 17.52 20.82
CA ILE A 702 46.30 17.25 19.58
C ILE A 702 44.98 18.02 19.59
N ARG A 703 44.31 18.13 20.73
CA ARG A 703 43.07 18.83 20.85
C ARG A 703 43.22 20.35 20.78
N GLU A 704 44.18 20.91 21.52
CA GLU A 704 44.33 22.35 21.65
C GLU A 704 45.07 23.00 20.47
N ARG A 705 46.04 22.26 19.87
CA ARG A 705 46.88 22.79 18.80
C ARG A 705 46.33 22.51 17.41
N PHE A 706 45.66 21.37 17.26
CA PHE A 706 45.22 20.90 15.94
C PHE A 706 43.72 20.83 15.83
N SER A 707 42.93 21.19 16.86
CA SER A 707 41.49 21.06 16.87
C SER A 707 40.97 19.68 16.45
N CYS A 708 41.76 18.63 16.79
CA CYS A 708 41.41 17.24 16.52
C CYS A 708 41.23 16.48 17.83
N MET A 709 40.31 15.52 17.85
CA MET A 709 40.03 14.68 18.98
C MET A 709 40.49 13.24 18.70
N VAL A 710 41.21 12.64 19.64
CA VAL A 710 41.55 11.21 19.58
C VAL A 710 40.36 10.39 20.05
N VAL A 711 39.84 9.55 19.19
CA VAL A 711 38.70 8.67 19.46
C VAL A 711 39.15 7.36 20.12
N GLY A 712 40.25 6.81 19.64
CA GLY A 712 40.78 5.56 20.16
C GLY A 712 42.08 5.11 19.47
N ARG A 713 42.66 4.03 19.99
CA ARG A 713 43.81 3.35 19.41
C ARG A 713 43.40 1.95 18.97
N GLU A 714 43.92 1.48 17.86
CA GLU A 714 43.69 0.14 17.38
C GLU A 714 44.53 -0.86 18.17
N GLU A 715 43.88 -1.87 18.76
CA GLU A 715 44.50 -2.91 19.55
C GLU A 715 44.20 -4.28 18.93
N GLY A 716 45.15 -4.85 18.19
CA GLY A 716 44.93 -6.05 17.36
C GLY A 716 44.15 -5.74 16.09
N LYS A 717 43.63 -6.76 15.41
CA LYS A 717 42.99 -6.58 14.09
C LYS A 717 41.58 -6.01 14.09
N VAL A 718 40.90 -5.84 15.22
CA VAL A 718 39.43 -5.54 15.24
C VAL A 718 38.97 -4.65 16.41
N ASN A 719 39.76 -4.42 17.45
CA ASN A 719 39.26 -3.70 18.64
C ASN A 719 39.86 -2.29 18.74
N LEU A 720 38.96 -1.31 18.87
CA LEU A 720 39.29 0.07 19.17
C LEU A 720 39.26 0.28 20.69
N SER A 721 40.42 0.56 21.33
CA SER A 721 40.46 0.86 22.74
C SER A 721 40.56 2.36 22.98
N MET A 722 39.85 2.87 23.99
CA MET A 722 39.96 4.27 24.40
C MET A 722 41.33 4.60 24.90
N VAL A 723 41.88 5.73 24.47
CA VAL A 723 43.18 6.20 24.88
C VAL A 723 43.08 7.02 26.16
N SER A 724 43.73 6.53 27.23
CA SER A 724 43.85 7.31 28.48
C SER A 724 44.70 8.58 28.25
N PRO A 725 44.42 9.70 28.91
CA PRO A 725 45.25 10.92 28.85
C PRO A 725 46.74 10.70 29.15
N ASN A 726 47.06 9.71 29.99
CA ASN A 726 48.40 9.36 30.38
C ASN A 726 49.07 8.31 29.46
N TYR A 727 48.35 7.83 28.42
CA TYR A 727 48.93 6.88 27.49
C TYR A 727 50.04 7.52 26.67
N ARG A 728 51.24 6.86 26.61
CA ARG A 728 52.39 7.29 25.81
C ARG A 728 52.35 6.62 24.44
N PHE A 729 52.26 7.42 23.38
CA PHE A 729 52.23 6.91 22.00
C PHE A 729 53.54 6.21 21.65
N ARG A 730 53.42 5.02 21.06
CA ARG A 730 54.51 4.18 20.60
C ARG A 730 54.63 4.21 19.09
N LEU A 731 55.81 3.94 18.60
CA LEU A 731 56.03 3.75 17.17
C LEU A 731 55.15 2.63 16.64
N GLY A 732 54.39 2.91 15.57
CA GLY A 732 53.47 1.97 14.95
C GLY A 732 52.05 1.96 15.54
N ASP A 733 51.76 2.76 16.57
CA ASP A 733 50.38 2.91 17.07
C ASP A 733 49.50 3.47 15.96
N ILE A 734 48.36 2.82 15.75
CA ILE A 734 47.33 3.28 14.84
C ILE A 734 46.24 3.99 15.67
N VAL A 735 46.11 5.29 15.43
CA VAL A 735 45.24 6.18 16.22
C VAL A 735 44.13 6.74 15.35
N TRP A 736 42.91 6.63 15.82
CA TRP A 736 41.76 7.21 15.18
C TRP A 736 41.46 8.60 15.73
N ILE A 737 41.36 9.56 14.82
CA ILE A 737 41.16 10.98 15.14
C ILE A 737 39.94 11.52 14.41
N VAL A 738 39.28 12.48 15.04
CA VAL A 738 38.14 13.24 14.47
C VAL A 738 38.52 14.73 14.51
N GLY A 739 38.29 15.40 13.41
CA GLY A 739 38.52 16.83 13.27
C GLY A 739 38.01 17.36 11.92
N GLU A 740 38.03 18.66 11.72
CA GLU A 740 37.76 19.26 10.43
C GLU A 740 38.77 18.78 9.38
N GLN A 741 38.37 18.73 8.12
CA GLN A 741 39.21 18.18 7.05
C GLN A 741 40.58 18.83 6.95
N GLU A 742 40.69 20.15 7.13
CA GLU A 742 41.97 20.87 7.11
C GLU A 742 42.80 20.60 8.37
N ALA A 743 42.15 20.53 9.52
CA ALA A 743 42.76 20.21 10.78
C ALA A 743 43.37 18.79 10.77
N VAL A 744 42.65 17.81 10.28
CA VAL A 744 43.10 16.43 10.11
C VAL A 744 44.27 16.34 9.14
N LYS A 745 44.21 17.06 8.02
CA LYS A 745 45.30 17.16 7.04
C LYS A 745 46.58 17.77 7.66
N HIS A 746 46.41 18.85 8.39
CA HIS A 746 47.50 19.51 9.09
C HIS A 746 48.15 18.59 10.14
N LEU A 747 47.33 17.91 10.94
CA LEU A 747 47.83 16.94 11.91
C LEU A 747 48.57 15.77 11.24
N SER A 748 48.06 15.27 10.12
CA SER A 748 48.66 14.19 9.33
C SER A 748 50.06 14.60 8.79
N ASN A 749 50.18 15.83 8.26
CA ASN A 749 51.43 16.35 7.74
C ASN A 749 52.48 16.55 8.85
N VAL A 750 52.06 17.02 10.03
CA VAL A 750 52.94 17.12 11.20
C VAL A 750 53.37 15.75 11.71
N ASN A 751 52.48 14.76 11.67
CA ASN A 751 52.77 13.38 12.05
C ASN A 751 53.82 12.72 11.11
N SER A 752 53.77 13.01 9.81
CA SER A 752 54.72 12.50 8.80
C SER A 752 56.06 13.28 8.75
N GLY A 753 56.20 14.35 9.55
CA GLY A 753 57.39 15.17 9.57
C GLY A 753 57.53 16.19 8.41
N GLU A 754 56.50 16.31 7.56
CA GLU A 754 56.47 17.24 6.41
C GLU A 754 56.09 18.68 6.82
N GLY A 755 55.67 18.90 8.07
CA GLY A 755 55.17 20.19 8.58
C GLY A 755 56.18 21.11 9.24
N THR A 756 57.50 20.79 9.22
CA THR A 756 58.56 21.59 9.79
C THR A 756 59.48 22.13 8.70
N LYS A 757 58.96 23.05 7.88
CA LYS A 757 59.76 24.04 7.14
C LYS A 757 59.11 25.41 7.21
#